data_f82753ca93f53773c52d3bca4b64de55
#
_entry.id   f82753ca93f53773c52d3bca4b64de55
#
_cell.length_a   1.000
_cell.length_b   1.000
_cell.length_c   1.000
_cell.angle_alpha   90.00
_cell.angle_beta   90.00
_cell.angle_gamma   90.00
#
_symmetry.space_group_name_H-M   'P 1'
#
loop_
_entity.id
_entity.type
_entity.pdbx_description
1 polymer ?
#
loop_
_entity_poly.entity_id
_entity_poly.type
_entity_poly.pdbx_seq_one_letter_code
_entity_poly.pdbx_strand_id
1 'polypeptide(L)'
;MAKAKTDLVIVESPAKARTIEKYLGSNYHVVASMGHLRDLPKSTMGVDIDGDFTPQYLPVKDRADVIADLKKRAKAAGTVYLATDPDREGEAISWHLKELLNLPDDKAKRVTFNEITKKVVTESIQHPREIDQDLVDAQQARRILDRIVGYKLSPLLWRKVKPGLSAGRVQSVATRIVVDRENEIRAFQPQEYWLLDALLDCGAGTFTARFYGTAEKKMDVPDEATADKIIAAVSAEPFKIASVKRGEKQRSPSPPFITSTLQQEASRCLGMTPRRTMSVAQQLYEGVDITDRGTIGLITYMRTDSQRLSDEALAAAQAFIVEHYGPEYHPGKPRTYKTKAGAQDAHEAIRPTDVTLTPDRVRHDLTPEQYRLYRLIWGRFTACQMANAVYDNVVVDAGSAGYLFRANYSEQKFAGYTAVYEEAKDEETSEVRRPLPSLKQGDAVDLKNVTKEQQFTQPPARYTEATLIRAMEEKGIGRPSTYAPTISTILSRNYVVKEGRYLRPTNLGIVVTEMMEEYFRNIVDLKFTANMETDLDKIEAGKMAWKDVLREYYKDFDANLNNAEIQLEGKHLKVPDEESDEVCPNCGRKLVYKNGRFGRFLACPGYPECSFTMPIVVEMPGKCPACGGRLLKRTSRKGFAYYACERGHDCPGHGEGEGGENIQGFMTWDVPTKDYCPECGKTMFKRAGKGANKPFCINPECPNYLPPDKRGYKRKPKPADDAAETKAEAEPESKETKSETKKPAAKKSTAKKPAAKKPAAKKTAAKKPAAKKTTKPKKEA
;
A
#
# COMPACT_ATOMS: atom_id res chain seq x y z
N MET A 1 -32.14 43.87 -17.53
CA MET A 1 -30.73 43.47 -17.36
C MET A 1 -30.68 41.94 -17.43
N ALA A 2 -29.97 41.37 -18.38
CA ALA A 2 -29.75 39.93 -18.43
C ALA A 2 -29.00 39.51 -17.14
N LYS A 3 -29.54 38.53 -16.42
CA LYS A 3 -28.91 37.95 -15.26
C LYS A 3 -27.49 37.51 -15.70
N ALA A 4 -26.46 38.04 -15.05
CA ALA A 4 -25.08 37.59 -15.30
C ALA A 4 -25.06 36.04 -15.21
N LYS A 5 -24.52 35.36 -16.23
CA LYS A 5 -24.40 33.91 -16.22
C LYS A 5 -23.44 33.53 -15.13
N THR A 6 -23.84 32.65 -14.23
CA THR A 6 -22.96 32.08 -13.21
C THR A 6 -21.97 31.12 -13.86
N ASP A 7 -20.72 31.17 -13.50
CA ASP A 7 -19.69 30.26 -14.01
C ASP A 7 -19.73 28.89 -13.29
N LEU A 8 -19.34 27.86 -13.99
CA LEU A 8 -19.34 26.49 -13.48
C LEU A 8 -17.92 26.02 -13.21
N VAL A 9 -17.65 25.51 -12.01
CA VAL A 9 -16.39 24.88 -11.65
C VAL A 9 -16.62 23.39 -11.43
N ILE A 10 -15.93 22.53 -12.18
CA ILE A 10 -16.06 21.07 -12.07
C ILE A 10 -14.78 20.51 -11.42
N VAL A 11 -14.95 19.83 -10.30
CA VAL A 11 -13.88 19.15 -9.54
C VAL A 11 -14.15 17.64 -9.48
N GLU A 12 -13.22 16.85 -8.93
CA GLU A 12 -13.35 15.38 -8.90
C GLU A 12 -14.24 14.87 -7.77
N SER A 13 -14.21 15.52 -6.60
CA SER A 13 -14.85 15.02 -5.40
C SER A 13 -15.81 16.02 -4.76
N PRO A 14 -16.86 15.54 -4.06
CA PRO A 14 -17.77 16.41 -3.32
C PRO A 14 -17.13 17.16 -2.15
N ALA A 15 -16.04 16.62 -1.58
CA ALA A 15 -15.31 17.29 -0.50
C ALA A 15 -14.60 18.53 -1.05
N LYS A 16 -13.84 18.35 -2.14
CA LYS A 16 -13.17 19.44 -2.87
C LYS A 16 -14.17 20.51 -3.34
N ALA A 17 -15.35 20.09 -3.86
CA ALA A 17 -16.39 21.02 -4.27
C ALA A 17 -16.86 21.93 -3.14
N ARG A 18 -17.16 21.38 -1.96
CA ARG A 18 -17.62 22.13 -0.79
C ARG A 18 -16.59 23.13 -0.29
N THR A 19 -15.31 22.76 -0.31
CA THR A 19 -14.21 23.62 0.12
C THR A 19 -14.04 24.80 -0.84
N ILE A 20 -13.99 24.55 -2.15
CA ILE A 20 -13.75 25.55 -3.17
C ILE A 20 -14.95 26.49 -3.31
N GLU A 21 -16.20 26.00 -3.22
CA GLU A 21 -17.42 26.81 -3.31
C GLU A 21 -17.44 27.90 -2.22
N LYS A 22 -16.98 27.57 -0.98
CA LYS A 22 -16.87 28.55 0.11
C LYS A 22 -15.88 29.67 -0.19
N TYR A 23 -14.86 29.41 -1.02
CA TYR A 23 -13.84 30.41 -1.36
C TYR A 23 -14.24 31.34 -2.50
N LEU A 24 -14.95 30.79 -3.49
CA LEU A 24 -15.27 31.51 -4.74
C LEU A 24 -16.54 32.38 -4.67
N GLY A 25 -17.45 32.08 -3.73
CA GLY A 25 -18.67 32.84 -3.52
C GLY A 25 -19.75 32.61 -4.59
N SER A 26 -20.78 33.46 -4.62
CA SER A 26 -22.04 33.26 -5.36
C SER A 26 -21.96 33.37 -6.89
N ASN A 27 -20.85 33.89 -7.43
CA ASN A 27 -20.67 34.00 -8.88
C ASN A 27 -20.27 32.68 -9.53
N TYR A 28 -19.87 31.69 -8.73
CA TYR A 28 -19.44 30.38 -9.17
C TYR A 28 -20.34 29.30 -8.59
N HIS A 29 -20.59 28.29 -9.39
CA HIS A 29 -21.27 27.08 -8.95
C HIS A 29 -20.31 25.90 -9.05
N VAL A 30 -19.97 25.31 -7.90
CA VAL A 30 -18.98 24.23 -7.86
C VAL A 30 -19.65 22.87 -7.74
N VAL A 31 -19.31 21.95 -8.64
CA VAL A 31 -19.88 20.60 -8.69
C VAL A 31 -18.80 19.53 -8.82
N ALA A 32 -19.13 18.32 -8.43
CA ALA A 32 -18.22 17.18 -8.51
C ALA A 32 -18.56 16.25 -9.69
N SER A 33 -17.55 15.84 -10.46
CA SER A 33 -17.67 14.80 -11.50
C SER A 33 -17.74 13.40 -10.91
N MET A 34 -17.35 13.22 -9.67
CA MET A 34 -17.25 11.90 -9.00
C MET A 34 -16.22 10.97 -9.67
N GLY A 35 -15.13 11.50 -10.19
CA GLY A 35 -14.06 10.81 -10.91
C GLY A 35 -14.31 10.75 -12.43
N HIS A 36 -13.79 9.72 -13.09
CA HIS A 36 -13.94 9.53 -14.53
C HIS A 36 -15.38 9.30 -14.96
N LEU A 37 -15.82 10.01 -16.01
CA LEU A 37 -17.14 9.88 -16.63
C LEU A 37 -17.13 9.17 -17.99
N ARG A 38 -15.94 9.01 -18.62
CA ARG A 38 -15.69 8.20 -19.82
C ARG A 38 -14.57 7.22 -19.53
N ASP A 39 -14.67 6.02 -20.08
CA ASP A 39 -13.62 5.00 -20.03
C ASP A 39 -13.73 4.05 -21.22
N LEU A 40 -12.72 3.22 -21.45
CA LEU A 40 -12.75 2.12 -22.39
C LEU A 40 -13.84 1.11 -22.02
N PRO A 41 -14.48 0.43 -22.99
CA PRO A 41 -15.52 -0.56 -22.73
C PRO A 41 -15.06 -1.65 -21.75
N LYS A 42 -15.95 -2.10 -20.85
CA LYS A 42 -15.58 -3.14 -19.86
C LYS A 42 -15.45 -4.54 -20.47
N SER A 43 -16.17 -4.83 -21.56
CA SER A 43 -16.32 -6.17 -22.13
C SER A 43 -15.56 -6.41 -23.43
N THR A 44 -14.98 -5.38 -24.04
CA THR A 44 -14.21 -5.47 -25.28
C THR A 44 -12.86 -4.77 -25.14
N MET A 45 -11.93 -4.98 -26.07
CA MET A 45 -10.63 -4.32 -26.07
C MET A 45 -10.79 -2.79 -26.04
N GLY A 46 -11.68 -2.25 -26.87
CA GLY A 46 -11.97 -0.82 -26.94
C GLY A 46 -10.81 0.03 -27.46
N VAL A 47 -9.83 -0.60 -28.11
CA VAL A 47 -8.69 0.03 -28.77
C VAL A 47 -8.53 -0.62 -30.14
N ASP A 48 -8.47 0.17 -31.17
CA ASP A 48 -8.21 -0.28 -32.54
C ASP A 48 -6.70 -0.44 -32.72
N ILE A 49 -6.21 -1.66 -32.52
CA ILE A 49 -4.79 -1.97 -32.52
C ILE A 49 -4.22 -1.94 -33.94
N ASP A 50 -5.01 -2.41 -34.91
CA ASP A 50 -4.61 -2.48 -36.33
C ASP A 50 -4.71 -1.10 -37.02
N GLY A 51 -5.58 -0.23 -36.50
CA GLY A 51 -5.86 1.12 -36.99
C GLY A 51 -5.32 2.23 -36.08
N ASP A 52 -4.04 2.20 -35.71
CA ASP A 52 -3.35 3.33 -35.08
C ASP A 52 -3.66 3.56 -33.58
N PHE A 53 -4.02 2.50 -32.84
CA PHE A 53 -4.29 2.50 -31.39
C PHE A 53 -5.39 3.46 -30.93
N THR A 54 -6.34 3.81 -31.81
CA THR A 54 -7.41 4.73 -31.50
C THR A 54 -8.34 4.16 -30.41
N PRO A 55 -8.48 4.84 -29.26
CA PRO A 55 -9.33 4.36 -28.17
C PRO A 55 -10.80 4.69 -28.40
N GLN A 56 -11.69 3.77 -28.06
CA GLN A 56 -13.14 3.95 -28.06
C GLN A 56 -13.64 4.29 -26.66
N TYR A 57 -13.67 5.54 -26.29
CA TYR A 57 -14.18 5.97 -24.99
C TYR A 57 -15.68 6.04 -24.98
N LEU A 58 -16.32 5.38 -24.00
CA LEU A 58 -17.76 5.37 -23.76
C LEU A 58 -18.09 6.05 -22.42
N PRO A 59 -19.26 6.71 -22.33
CA PRO A 59 -19.76 7.20 -21.05
C PRO A 59 -19.95 6.05 -20.05
N VAL A 60 -19.58 6.27 -18.80
CA VAL A 60 -19.74 5.29 -17.72
C VAL A 60 -21.25 5.19 -17.37
N LYS A 61 -21.85 4.01 -17.60
CA LYS A 61 -23.30 3.78 -17.44
C LYS A 61 -23.82 4.14 -16.04
N ASP A 62 -23.07 3.79 -15.01
CA ASP A 62 -23.44 4.02 -13.61
C ASP A 62 -23.34 5.52 -13.20
N ARG A 63 -23.00 6.41 -14.14
CA ARG A 63 -22.84 7.86 -13.96
C ARG A 63 -23.77 8.70 -14.86
N ALA A 64 -24.79 8.09 -15.45
CA ALA A 64 -25.67 8.74 -16.39
C ALA A 64 -26.35 10.00 -15.79
N ASP A 65 -26.79 9.93 -14.53
CA ASP A 65 -27.45 11.06 -13.84
C ASP A 65 -26.49 12.24 -13.63
N VAL A 66 -25.24 11.94 -13.20
CA VAL A 66 -24.19 12.96 -13.03
C VAL A 66 -23.89 13.63 -14.37
N ILE A 67 -23.76 12.84 -15.45
CA ILE A 67 -23.50 13.35 -16.79
C ILE A 67 -24.63 14.27 -17.27
N ALA A 68 -25.90 13.87 -17.04
CA ALA A 68 -27.05 14.66 -17.40
C ALA A 68 -27.11 16.00 -16.65
N ASP A 69 -26.85 15.99 -15.34
CA ASP A 69 -26.81 17.22 -14.52
C ASP A 69 -25.67 18.14 -14.97
N LEU A 70 -24.46 17.60 -15.17
CA LEU A 70 -23.32 18.38 -15.68
C LEU A 70 -23.59 19.02 -17.04
N LYS A 71 -24.20 18.28 -17.99
CA LYS A 71 -24.58 18.81 -19.30
C LYS A 71 -25.57 19.98 -19.17
N LYS A 72 -26.58 19.86 -18.31
CA LYS A 72 -27.55 20.91 -18.04
C LYS A 72 -26.88 22.17 -17.49
N ARG A 73 -25.99 22.02 -16.49
CA ARG A 73 -25.29 23.13 -15.85
C ARG A 73 -24.27 23.78 -16.78
N ALA A 74 -23.50 22.97 -17.50
CA ALA A 74 -22.51 23.47 -18.45
C ALA A 74 -23.17 24.27 -19.59
N LYS A 75 -24.35 23.87 -20.06
CA LYS A 75 -25.12 24.64 -21.07
C LYS A 75 -25.53 26.01 -20.54
N ALA A 76 -25.95 26.11 -19.27
CA ALA A 76 -26.42 27.32 -18.64
C ALA A 76 -25.28 28.29 -18.24
N ALA A 77 -24.06 27.77 -17.96
CA ALA A 77 -22.91 28.53 -17.49
C ALA A 77 -22.34 29.46 -18.57
N GLY A 78 -21.70 30.55 -18.12
CA GLY A 78 -20.85 31.41 -18.96
C GLY A 78 -19.57 30.69 -19.34
N THR A 79 -18.70 30.49 -18.37
CA THR A 79 -17.44 29.76 -18.46
C THR A 79 -17.53 28.45 -17.68
N VAL A 80 -16.80 27.42 -18.11
CA VAL A 80 -16.68 26.15 -17.40
C VAL A 80 -15.22 25.92 -17.04
N TYR A 81 -14.92 26.00 -15.74
CA TYR A 81 -13.61 25.73 -15.20
C TYR A 81 -13.48 24.24 -14.85
N LEU A 82 -12.48 23.58 -15.44
CA LEU A 82 -12.14 22.19 -15.21
C LEU A 82 -11.03 22.15 -14.16
N ALA A 83 -11.42 21.97 -12.89
CA ALA A 83 -10.56 22.13 -11.72
C ALA A 83 -10.20 20.81 -11.04
N THR A 84 -9.85 19.81 -11.85
CA THR A 84 -9.36 18.49 -11.41
C THR A 84 -7.92 18.55 -10.90
N ASP A 85 -7.44 17.47 -10.26
CA ASP A 85 -6.10 17.41 -9.66
C ASP A 85 -4.98 17.77 -10.66
N PRO A 86 -3.81 18.21 -10.18
CA PRO A 86 -2.74 18.71 -11.05
C PRO A 86 -1.87 17.60 -11.68
N ASP A 87 -2.30 16.33 -11.63
CA ASP A 87 -1.59 15.21 -12.25
C ASP A 87 -2.18 14.82 -13.63
N ARG A 88 -1.49 13.91 -14.36
CA ARG A 88 -1.93 13.41 -15.67
C ARG A 88 -3.32 12.77 -15.64
N GLU A 89 -3.74 12.21 -14.51
CA GLU A 89 -5.08 11.62 -14.33
C GLU A 89 -6.14 12.73 -14.29
N GLY A 90 -5.88 13.80 -13.53
CA GLY A 90 -6.77 14.96 -13.49
C GLY A 90 -6.86 15.68 -14.84
N GLU A 91 -5.75 15.77 -15.60
CA GLU A 91 -5.75 16.34 -16.95
C GLU A 91 -6.62 15.53 -17.90
N ALA A 92 -6.49 14.20 -17.86
CA ALA A 92 -7.34 13.30 -18.65
C ALA A 92 -8.84 13.39 -18.27
N ILE A 93 -9.15 13.53 -16.97
CA ILE A 93 -10.53 13.76 -16.51
C ILE A 93 -11.07 15.06 -17.10
N SER A 94 -10.29 16.13 -17.06
CA SER A 94 -10.66 17.43 -17.64
C SER A 94 -10.91 17.32 -19.15
N TRP A 95 -10.04 16.66 -19.89
CA TRP A 95 -10.22 16.39 -21.31
C TRP A 95 -11.47 15.56 -21.59
N HIS A 96 -11.70 14.49 -20.85
CA HIS A 96 -12.91 13.68 -20.96
C HIS A 96 -14.20 14.47 -20.66
N LEU A 97 -14.14 15.41 -19.69
CA LEU A 97 -15.25 16.30 -19.39
C LEU A 97 -15.53 17.26 -20.54
N LYS A 98 -14.49 17.90 -21.12
CA LYS A 98 -14.61 18.80 -22.28
C LYS A 98 -15.32 18.11 -23.43
N GLU A 99 -14.85 16.92 -23.79
CA GLU A 99 -15.42 16.11 -24.87
C GLU A 99 -16.88 15.67 -24.57
N LEU A 100 -17.12 15.13 -23.35
CA LEU A 100 -18.43 14.60 -22.97
C LEU A 100 -19.52 15.67 -22.90
N LEU A 101 -19.13 16.88 -22.50
CA LEU A 101 -20.02 18.04 -22.36
C LEU A 101 -20.10 18.87 -23.64
N ASN A 102 -19.33 18.52 -24.69
CA ASN A 102 -19.19 19.22 -25.94
C ASN A 102 -18.88 20.73 -25.71
N LEU A 103 -17.83 20.99 -24.91
CA LEU A 103 -17.44 22.37 -24.59
C LEU A 103 -16.54 22.92 -25.68
N PRO A 104 -16.82 24.10 -26.25
CA PRO A 104 -15.92 24.79 -27.14
C PRO A 104 -14.71 25.35 -26.35
N ASP A 105 -13.59 25.61 -27.03
CA ASP A 105 -12.32 25.98 -26.43
C ASP A 105 -12.37 27.32 -25.67
N ASP A 106 -13.14 28.26 -26.17
CA ASP A 106 -13.34 29.57 -25.53
C ASP A 106 -14.09 29.45 -24.18
N LYS A 107 -14.91 28.43 -24.02
CA LYS A 107 -15.73 28.19 -22.84
C LYS A 107 -15.08 27.28 -21.81
N ALA A 108 -14.23 26.34 -22.23
CA ALA A 108 -13.54 25.40 -21.34
C ALA A 108 -12.21 25.97 -20.88
N LYS A 109 -12.04 26.12 -19.58
CA LYS A 109 -10.80 26.63 -18.95
C LYS A 109 -10.27 25.63 -17.94
N ARG A 110 -8.98 25.34 -17.98
CA ARG A 110 -8.30 24.43 -17.07
C ARG A 110 -7.71 25.19 -15.90
N VAL A 111 -7.94 24.70 -14.67
CA VAL A 111 -7.38 25.24 -13.43
C VAL A 111 -6.82 24.13 -12.57
N THR A 112 -5.67 24.33 -11.96
CA THR A 112 -5.01 23.36 -11.07
C THR A 112 -4.64 24.01 -9.74
N PHE A 113 -4.66 23.21 -8.66
CA PHE A 113 -4.33 23.68 -7.32
C PHE A 113 -3.29 22.73 -6.69
N ASN A 114 -2.10 23.25 -6.36
CA ASN A 114 -1.12 22.50 -5.59
C ASN A 114 -1.51 22.42 -4.11
N GLU A 115 -2.34 23.36 -3.63
CA GLU A 115 -2.96 23.36 -2.31
C GLU A 115 -4.36 23.99 -2.37
N ILE A 116 -5.28 23.54 -1.54
CA ILE A 116 -6.65 24.07 -1.51
C ILE A 116 -6.77 25.09 -0.38
N THR A 117 -6.19 26.26 -0.62
CA THR A 117 -6.32 27.45 0.22
C THR A 117 -7.11 28.54 -0.51
N LYS A 118 -7.70 29.49 0.24
CA LYS A 118 -8.49 30.57 -0.38
C LYS A 118 -7.64 31.40 -1.35
N LYS A 119 -6.38 31.70 -0.97
CA LYS A 119 -5.43 32.48 -1.79
C LYS A 119 -5.20 31.77 -3.13
N VAL A 120 -4.70 30.53 -3.08
CA VAL A 120 -4.34 29.77 -4.28
C VAL A 120 -5.53 29.50 -5.19
N VAL A 121 -6.69 29.15 -4.63
CA VAL A 121 -7.91 28.90 -5.42
C VAL A 121 -8.36 30.18 -6.13
N THR A 122 -8.36 31.34 -5.46
CA THR A 122 -8.79 32.59 -6.07
C THR A 122 -7.81 33.04 -7.16
N GLU A 123 -6.51 32.94 -6.92
CA GLU A 123 -5.47 33.30 -7.90
C GLU A 123 -5.52 32.39 -9.13
N SER A 124 -5.65 31.07 -8.92
CA SER A 124 -5.69 30.12 -10.03
C SER A 124 -6.91 30.28 -10.93
N ILE A 125 -8.07 30.64 -10.38
CA ILE A 125 -9.28 30.93 -11.18
C ILE A 125 -9.10 32.18 -12.07
N GLN A 126 -8.29 33.14 -11.61
CA GLN A 126 -8.00 34.34 -12.39
C GLN A 126 -6.97 34.09 -13.50
N HIS A 127 -6.17 33.03 -13.41
CA HIS A 127 -5.15 32.66 -14.37
C HIS A 127 -5.35 31.24 -14.91
N PRO A 128 -6.49 30.98 -15.60
CA PRO A 128 -6.76 29.68 -16.18
C PRO A 128 -5.86 29.42 -17.39
N ARG A 129 -5.60 28.15 -17.67
CA ARG A 129 -4.89 27.70 -18.86
C ARG A 129 -5.76 26.82 -19.76
N GLU A 130 -5.25 26.37 -20.85
CA GLU A 130 -5.84 25.32 -21.66
C GLU A 130 -5.48 23.93 -21.11
N ILE A 131 -6.18 22.90 -21.61
CA ILE A 131 -5.85 21.51 -21.30
C ILE A 131 -4.52 21.19 -21.98
N ASP A 132 -3.61 20.60 -21.22
CA ASP A 132 -2.34 20.13 -21.69
C ASP A 132 -2.50 18.76 -22.38
N GLN A 133 -2.37 18.77 -23.71
CA GLN A 133 -2.57 17.57 -24.51
C GLN A 133 -1.47 16.53 -24.30
N ASP A 134 -0.25 16.92 -23.99
CA ASP A 134 0.86 15.99 -23.73
C ASP A 134 0.62 15.17 -22.46
N LEU A 135 0.08 15.82 -21.40
CA LEU A 135 -0.37 15.13 -20.19
C LEU A 135 -1.50 14.14 -20.46
N VAL A 136 -2.49 14.55 -21.29
CA VAL A 136 -3.60 13.67 -21.72
C VAL A 136 -3.05 12.48 -22.49
N ASP A 137 -2.14 12.70 -23.42
CA ASP A 137 -1.55 11.66 -24.27
C ASP A 137 -0.72 10.66 -23.43
N ALA A 138 0.02 11.14 -22.45
CA ALA A 138 0.74 10.28 -21.50
C ALA A 138 -0.21 9.38 -20.69
N GLN A 139 -1.34 9.92 -20.24
CA GLN A 139 -2.35 9.13 -19.53
C GLN A 139 -3.04 8.13 -20.48
N GLN A 140 -3.38 8.55 -21.71
CA GLN A 140 -3.97 7.67 -22.72
C GLN A 140 -3.02 6.51 -23.06
N ALA A 141 -1.74 6.81 -23.33
CA ALA A 141 -0.73 5.80 -23.60
C ALA A 141 -0.68 4.75 -22.48
N ARG A 142 -0.59 5.21 -21.22
CA ARG A 142 -0.62 4.31 -20.06
C ARG A 142 -1.88 3.48 -20.02
N ARG A 143 -3.05 4.10 -20.19
CA ARG A 143 -4.36 3.43 -20.14
C ARG A 143 -4.48 2.35 -21.22
N ILE A 144 -4.01 2.63 -22.42
CA ILE A 144 -4.03 1.71 -23.57
C ILE A 144 -3.05 0.56 -23.34
N LEU A 145 -1.80 0.84 -22.90
CA LEU A 145 -0.82 -0.20 -22.56
C LEU A 145 -1.36 -1.17 -21.52
N ASP A 146 -1.88 -0.64 -20.42
CA ASP A 146 -2.43 -1.48 -19.34
C ASP A 146 -3.67 -2.27 -19.81
N ARG A 147 -4.46 -1.70 -20.74
CA ARG A 147 -5.59 -2.38 -21.39
C ARG A 147 -5.11 -3.54 -22.26
N ILE A 148 -4.15 -3.31 -23.16
CA ILE A 148 -3.61 -4.34 -24.06
C ILE A 148 -3.04 -5.51 -23.25
N VAL A 149 -2.14 -5.21 -22.30
CA VAL A 149 -1.50 -6.22 -21.46
C VAL A 149 -2.55 -7.01 -20.67
N GLY A 150 -3.42 -6.31 -19.96
CA GLY A 150 -4.43 -6.95 -19.12
C GLY A 150 -5.43 -7.78 -19.90
N TYR A 151 -5.85 -7.31 -21.07
CA TYR A 151 -6.90 -7.94 -21.86
C TYR A 151 -6.41 -9.15 -22.66
N LYS A 152 -5.13 -9.13 -23.09
CA LYS A 152 -4.54 -10.24 -23.84
C LYS A 152 -3.91 -11.30 -22.91
N LEU A 153 -3.21 -10.89 -21.83
CA LEU A 153 -2.56 -11.84 -20.92
C LEU A 153 -3.52 -12.52 -19.92
N SER A 154 -4.52 -11.81 -19.42
CA SER A 154 -5.40 -12.39 -18.40
C SER A 154 -6.14 -13.64 -18.92
N PRO A 155 -6.69 -13.68 -20.13
CA PRO A 155 -7.29 -14.90 -20.69
C PRO A 155 -6.30 -16.06 -20.85
N LEU A 156 -5.04 -15.78 -21.19
CA LEU A 156 -3.99 -16.80 -21.24
C LEU A 156 -3.75 -17.41 -19.86
N LEU A 157 -3.60 -16.58 -18.83
CA LEU A 157 -3.48 -17.04 -17.44
C LEU A 157 -4.70 -17.85 -17.00
N TRP A 158 -5.91 -17.49 -17.43
CA TRP A 158 -7.13 -18.26 -17.08
C TRP A 158 -7.13 -19.64 -17.70
N ARG A 159 -6.69 -19.75 -18.94
CA ARG A 159 -6.63 -21.05 -19.65
C ARG A 159 -5.50 -21.94 -19.14
N LYS A 160 -4.37 -21.33 -18.74
CA LYS A 160 -3.13 -22.07 -18.44
C LYS A 160 -2.85 -22.27 -16.96
N VAL A 161 -3.39 -21.43 -16.08
CA VAL A 161 -3.16 -21.49 -14.64
C VAL A 161 -4.49 -21.62 -13.88
N LYS A 162 -5.31 -20.53 -13.83
CA LYS A 162 -6.56 -20.49 -13.07
C LYS A 162 -7.45 -19.32 -13.50
N PRO A 163 -8.79 -19.51 -13.60
CA PRO A 163 -9.73 -18.42 -13.86
C PRO A 163 -9.64 -17.28 -12.80
N GLY A 164 -9.85 -16.05 -13.24
CA GLY A 164 -9.90 -14.87 -12.40
C GLY A 164 -8.56 -14.22 -12.07
N LEU A 165 -7.45 -14.73 -12.63
CA LEU A 165 -6.14 -14.10 -12.54
C LEU A 165 -6.05 -12.85 -13.42
N SER A 166 -5.14 -11.95 -13.12
CA SER A 166 -4.85 -10.79 -13.95
C SER A 166 -3.34 -10.58 -14.04
N ALA A 167 -2.87 -10.27 -15.24
CA ALA A 167 -1.53 -9.76 -15.44
C ALA A 167 -1.60 -8.23 -15.70
N GLY A 168 -0.58 -7.54 -15.30
CA GLY A 168 -0.42 -6.13 -15.56
C GLY A 168 1.05 -5.75 -15.41
N ARG A 169 1.50 -4.82 -16.19
CA ARG A 169 2.91 -4.43 -16.33
C ARG A 169 3.59 -4.20 -14.96
N VAL A 170 3.12 -3.23 -14.19
CA VAL A 170 3.71 -2.88 -12.89
C VAL A 170 3.44 -3.94 -11.81
N GLN A 171 2.24 -4.54 -11.81
CA GLN A 171 1.90 -5.56 -10.78
C GLN A 171 2.71 -6.85 -10.94
N SER A 172 3.00 -7.29 -12.17
CA SER A 172 3.79 -8.51 -12.42
C SER A 172 5.25 -8.30 -11.98
N VAL A 173 5.82 -7.14 -12.26
CA VAL A 173 7.17 -6.77 -11.80
C VAL A 173 7.24 -6.64 -10.27
N ALA A 174 6.23 -6.03 -9.64
CA ALA A 174 6.18 -5.95 -8.18
C ALA A 174 6.09 -7.34 -7.52
N THR A 175 5.34 -8.28 -8.14
CA THR A 175 5.28 -9.67 -7.68
C THR A 175 6.64 -10.35 -7.85
N ARG A 176 7.30 -10.18 -9.00
CA ARG A 176 8.64 -10.70 -9.28
C ARG A 176 9.66 -10.24 -8.23
N ILE A 177 9.70 -8.95 -7.88
CA ILE A 177 10.63 -8.44 -6.85
C ILE A 177 10.47 -9.22 -5.53
N VAL A 178 9.22 -9.56 -5.15
CA VAL A 178 8.95 -10.34 -3.93
C VAL A 178 9.37 -11.81 -4.10
N VAL A 179 9.16 -12.40 -5.28
CA VAL A 179 9.58 -13.78 -5.61
C VAL A 179 11.10 -13.90 -5.64
N ASP A 180 11.79 -12.96 -6.30
CA ASP A 180 13.27 -12.93 -6.36
C ASP A 180 13.88 -12.87 -4.95
N ARG A 181 13.32 -12.03 -4.05
CA ARG A 181 13.74 -11.96 -2.65
C ARG A 181 13.52 -13.29 -1.92
N GLU A 182 12.44 -13.98 -2.15
CA GLU A 182 12.19 -15.29 -1.53
C GLU A 182 13.16 -16.34 -2.06
N ASN A 183 13.53 -16.27 -3.34
CA ASN A 183 14.55 -17.14 -3.93
C ASN A 183 15.95 -16.85 -3.36
N GLU A 184 16.31 -15.57 -3.17
CA GLU A 184 17.54 -15.17 -2.46
C GLU A 184 17.58 -15.75 -1.04
N ILE A 185 16.46 -15.67 -0.29
CA ILE A 185 16.37 -16.22 1.07
C ILE A 185 16.53 -17.75 1.06
N ARG A 186 15.90 -18.45 0.11
CA ARG A 186 15.99 -19.92 -0.01
C ARG A 186 17.38 -20.40 -0.41
N ALA A 187 18.08 -19.64 -1.24
CA ALA A 187 19.43 -19.95 -1.69
C ALA A 187 20.51 -19.54 -0.67
N PHE A 188 20.14 -18.77 0.36
CA PHE A 188 21.10 -18.25 1.32
C PHE A 188 21.67 -19.35 2.20
N GLN A 189 22.98 -19.35 2.36
CA GLN A 189 23.72 -20.24 3.26
C GLN A 189 24.29 -19.42 4.40
N PRO A 190 23.86 -19.66 5.64
CA PRO A 190 24.43 -18.99 6.81
C PRO A 190 25.91 -19.27 6.95
N GLN A 191 26.70 -18.22 7.15
CA GLN A 191 28.12 -18.32 7.45
C GLN A 191 28.33 -18.01 8.93
N GLU A 192 29.09 -18.87 9.59
CA GLU A 192 29.48 -18.69 10.98
C GLU A 192 30.45 -17.53 11.13
N TYR A 193 30.31 -16.78 12.20
CA TYR A 193 31.28 -15.82 12.68
C TYR A 193 31.15 -15.63 14.18
N TRP A 194 32.18 -15.12 14.81
CA TRP A 194 32.24 -14.92 16.26
C TRP A 194 32.39 -13.45 16.60
N LEU A 195 31.65 -13.01 17.62
CA LEU A 195 31.81 -11.70 18.23
C LEU A 195 32.62 -11.86 19.53
N LEU A 196 33.64 -11.03 19.69
CA LEU A 196 34.42 -10.99 20.90
C LEU A 196 34.28 -9.62 21.55
N ASP A 197 33.79 -9.60 22.79
CA ASP A 197 33.59 -8.37 23.55
C ASP A 197 34.45 -8.45 24.82
N ALA A 198 35.43 -7.52 24.96
CA ALA A 198 36.29 -7.38 26.14
C ALA A 198 35.69 -6.38 27.11
N LEU A 199 35.45 -6.78 28.34
CA LEU A 199 35.09 -5.90 29.46
C LEU A 199 36.40 -5.40 30.10
N LEU A 200 36.67 -4.10 29.95
CA LEU A 200 37.86 -3.42 30.39
C LEU A 200 37.57 -2.47 31.56
N ASP A 201 38.46 -2.41 32.54
CA ASP A 201 38.40 -1.53 33.70
C ASP A 201 39.56 -0.53 33.68
N CYS A 202 39.26 0.75 33.72
CA CYS A 202 40.23 1.82 33.77
C CYS A 202 40.43 2.45 35.16
N GLY A 203 39.89 1.81 36.21
CA GLY A 203 39.89 2.33 37.58
C GLY A 203 38.84 3.42 37.86
N ALA A 204 38.44 4.17 36.83
CA ALA A 204 37.34 5.15 36.91
C ALA A 204 36.00 4.57 36.47
N GLY A 205 36.00 3.32 35.98
CA GLY A 205 34.79 2.61 35.50
C GLY A 205 35.12 1.56 34.46
N THR A 206 34.12 0.72 34.17
CA THR A 206 34.23 -0.35 33.19
C THR A 206 33.55 0.03 31.90
N PHE A 207 34.08 -0.43 30.76
CA PHE A 207 33.48 -0.30 29.44
C PHE A 207 33.70 -1.56 28.62
N THR A 208 32.83 -1.80 27.65
CA THR A 208 32.93 -2.94 26.73
C THR A 208 33.52 -2.47 25.40
N ALA A 209 34.55 -3.15 24.93
CA ALA A 209 35.16 -2.94 23.63
C ALA A 209 35.03 -4.21 22.77
N ARG A 210 34.57 -4.07 21.54
CA ARG A 210 34.38 -5.17 20.59
C ARG A 210 35.64 -5.37 19.77
N PHE A 211 36.02 -6.60 19.51
CA PHE A 211 37.15 -6.96 18.64
C PHE A 211 37.00 -6.26 17.27
N TYR A 212 38.10 -5.65 16.85
CA TYR A 212 38.15 -4.92 15.58
C TYR A 212 39.09 -5.59 14.57
N GLY A 213 40.19 -6.18 15.04
CA GLY A 213 41.23 -6.76 14.22
C GLY A 213 42.60 -6.40 14.70
N THR A 214 43.48 -5.99 13.80
CA THR A 214 44.83 -5.49 14.13
C THR A 214 44.92 -3.98 13.92
N ALA A 215 46.08 -3.38 14.21
CA ALA A 215 46.33 -1.97 13.92
C ALA A 215 46.26 -1.66 12.41
N GLU A 216 46.56 -2.64 11.56
CA GLU A 216 46.61 -2.47 10.10
C GLU A 216 45.27 -2.68 9.40
N LYS A 217 44.48 -3.65 9.86
CA LYS A 217 43.24 -4.02 9.21
C LYS A 217 42.17 -4.56 10.15
N LYS A 218 40.92 -4.34 9.76
CA LYS A 218 39.78 -5.04 10.36
C LYS A 218 39.89 -6.55 10.04
N MET A 219 39.56 -7.39 11.02
CA MET A 219 39.54 -8.85 10.88
C MET A 219 38.18 -9.39 11.30
N ASP A 220 37.70 -10.37 10.57
CA ASP A 220 36.55 -11.17 10.98
C ASP A 220 37.03 -12.42 11.72
N VAL A 221 36.23 -12.97 12.61
CA VAL A 221 36.54 -14.19 13.39
C VAL A 221 35.61 -15.30 12.87
N PRO A 222 36.11 -16.15 11.94
CA PRO A 222 35.27 -17.08 11.21
C PRO A 222 34.87 -18.35 11.97
N ASP A 223 35.65 -18.70 13.00
CA ASP A 223 35.50 -19.95 13.74
C ASP A 223 35.94 -19.81 15.22
N GLU A 224 35.55 -20.79 16.05
CA GLU A 224 35.82 -20.82 17.47
C GLU A 224 37.34 -20.92 17.77
N ALA A 225 38.09 -21.67 16.97
CA ALA A 225 39.51 -21.83 17.16
C ALA A 225 40.30 -20.51 17.00
N THR A 226 39.85 -19.67 16.05
CA THR A 226 40.37 -18.31 15.87
C THR A 226 39.97 -17.42 17.02
N ALA A 227 38.74 -17.52 17.52
CA ALA A 227 38.29 -16.80 18.70
C ALA A 227 39.12 -17.14 19.94
N ASP A 228 39.35 -18.42 20.21
CA ASP A 228 40.11 -18.90 21.35
C ASP A 228 41.59 -18.49 21.29
N LYS A 229 42.20 -18.49 20.11
CA LYS A 229 43.57 -17.97 19.91
C LYS A 229 43.68 -16.49 20.26
N ILE A 230 42.73 -15.68 19.82
CA ILE A 230 42.70 -14.25 20.11
C ILE A 230 42.49 -14.04 21.61
N ILE A 231 41.56 -14.75 22.25
CA ILE A 231 41.28 -14.66 23.68
C ILE A 231 42.51 -15.04 24.49
N ALA A 232 43.15 -16.16 24.16
CA ALA A 232 44.37 -16.62 24.85
C ALA A 232 45.48 -15.57 24.74
N ALA A 233 45.74 -15.01 23.58
CA ALA A 233 46.75 -13.99 23.36
C ALA A 233 46.46 -12.72 24.16
N VAL A 234 45.24 -12.17 24.10
CA VAL A 234 44.93 -10.91 24.80
C VAL A 234 44.75 -11.07 26.31
N SER A 235 44.53 -12.31 26.79
CA SER A 235 44.49 -12.62 28.23
C SER A 235 45.89 -12.74 28.85
N ALA A 236 46.91 -13.00 28.02
CA ALA A 236 48.31 -13.14 28.47
C ALA A 236 49.07 -11.79 28.55
N GLU A 237 48.57 -10.77 27.86
CA GLU A 237 49.21 -9.46 27.79
C GLU A 237 48.29 -8.33 28.29
N PRO A 238 48.87 -7.29 28.96
CA PRO A 238 48.08 -6.17 29.46
C PRO A 238 47.50 -5.34 28.31
N PHE A 239 46.27 -4.84 28.51
CA PHE A 239 45.64 -3.89 27.61
C PHE A 239 46.16 -2.46 27.84
N LYS A 240 46.34 -1.73 26.77
CA LYS A 240 46.61 -0.29 26.78
C LYS A 240 45.72 0.42 25.78
N ILE A 241 45.35 1.65 26.09
CA ILE A 241 44.59 2.49 25.15
C ILE A 241 45.53 2.88 23.99
N ALA A 242 45.30 2.28 22.82
CA ALA A 242 46.11 2.53 21.62
C ALA A 242 45.77 3.87 20.96
N SER A 243 44.48 4.23 20.94
CA SER A 243 44.05 5.54 20.43
C SER A 243 42.73 6.00 21.05
N VAL A 244 42.57 7.32 21.19
CA VAL A 244 41.31 7.95 21.54
C VAL A 244 41.02 9.04 20.50
N LYS A 245 40.01 8.82 19.70
CA LYS A 245 39.56 9.80 18.68
C LYS A 245 38.29 10.46 19.16
N ARG A 246 38.31 11.76 19.33
CA ARG A 246 37.14 12.60 19.68
C ARG A 246 36.81 13.49 18.49
N GLY A 247 35.53 13.62 18.19
CA GLY A 247 35.10 14.50 17.10
C GLY A 247 33.61 14.70 17.11
N GLU A 248 33.15 15.73 16.43
CA GLU A 248 31.75 15.98 16.26
C GLU A 248 31.24 15.32 14.98
N LYS A 249 30.08 14.66 15.08
CA LYS A 249 29.36 14.09 13.96
C LYS A 249 28.04 14.83 13.78
N GLN A 250 27.84 15.41 12.61
CA GLN A 250 26.58 16.06 12.26
C GLN A 250 25.67 15.09 11.51
N ARG A 251 24.37 15.13 11.83
CA ARG A 251 23.31 14.46 11.08
C ARG A 251 22.38 15.50 10.50
N SER A 252 22.25 15.48 9.19
CA SER A 252 21.30 16.35 8.48
C SER A 252 19.89 15.78 8.50
N PRO A 253 18.86 16.61 8.50
CA PRO A 253 17.47 16.15 8.36
C PRO A 253 17.23 15.56 6.98
N SER A 254 16.28 14.63 6.94
CA SER A 254 15.80 14.07 5.68
C SER A 254 14.98 15.07 4.88
N PRO A 255 14.91 14.93 3.53
CA PRO A 255 14.10 15.80 2.66
C PRO A 255 12.61 15.79 3.04
N PRO A 256 11.82 16.78 2.60
CA PRO A 256 10.37 16.78 2.77
C PRO A 256 9.78 15.55 2.08
N PHE A 257 8.56 15.17 2.48
CA PHE A 257 7.92 13.98 1.93
C PHE A 257 7.55 14.14 0.45
N ILE A 258 7.83 13.06 -0.28
CA ILE A 258 7.18 12.71 -1.55
C ILE A 258 6.24 11.53 -1.30
N THR A 259 5.41 11.16 -2.27
CA THR A 259 4.41 10.08 -2.11
C THR A 259 5.01 8.78 -1.58
N SER A 260 6.13 8.34 -2.14
CA SER A 260 6.80 7.09 -1.76
C SER A 260 7.29 7.13 -0.31
N THR A 261 8.00 8.20 0.08
CA THR A 261 8.56 8.34 1.42
C THR A 261 7.48 8.54 2.49
N LEU A 262 6.38 9.26 2.16
CA LEU A 262 5.21 9.36 3.04
C LEU A 262 4.56 7.99 3.29
N GLN A 263 4.38 7.18 2.25
CA GLN A 263 3.82 5.83 2.38
C GLN A 263 4.72 4.92 3.21
N GLN A 264 6.03 5.00 3.01
CA GLN A 264 7.02 4.24 3.75
C GLN A 264 6.98 4.59 5.24
N GLU A 265 7.06 5.87 5.56
CA GLU A 265 7.13 6.32 6.94
C GLU A 265 5.80 6.15 7.69
N ALA A 266 4.66 6.39 7.03
CA ALA A 266 3.35 6.10 7.59
C ALA A 266 3.15 4.60 7.86
N SER A 267 3.73 3.73 7.05
CA SER A 267 3.73 2.28 7.30
C SER A 267 4.56 1.91 8.51
N ARG A 268 5.77 2.51 8.67
CA ARG A 268 6.68 2.25 9.80
C ARG A 268 6.14 2.79 11.12
N CYS A 269 5.86 4.09 11.18
CA CYS A 269 5.48 4.79 12.40
C CYS A 269 4.03 4.59 12.81
N LEU A 270 3.11 4.50 11.83
CA LEU A 270 1.67 4.53 12.09
C LEU A 270 0.99 3.20 11.81
N GLY A 271 1.70 2.22 11.24
CA GLY A 271 1.13 0.94 10.81
C GLY A 271 0.04 1.09 9.74
N MET A 272 0.06 2.18 8.96
CA MET A 272 -0.91 2.46 7.91
C MET A 272 -0.50 1.76 6.61
N THR A 273 -1.46 1.10 5.94
CA THR A 273 -1.20 0.59 4.59
C THR A 273 -1.06 1.74 3.60
N PRO A 274 -0.30 1.58 2.49
CA PRO A 274 -0.14 2.63 1.47
C PRO A 274 -1.48 3.17 0.97
N ARG A 275 -2.46 2.30 0.73
CA ARG A 275 -3.81 2.71 0.32
C ARG A 275 -4.50 3.58 1.38
N ARG A 276 -4.36 3.22 2.67
CA ARG A 276 -4.98 4.00 3.74
C ARG A 276 -4.29 5.34 3.93
N THR A 277 -2.95 5.38 3.83
CA THR A 277 -2.16 6.61 3.86
C THR A 277 -2.65 7.58 2.79
N MET A 278 -2.75 7.14 1.53
CA MET A 278 -3.23 7.99 0.44
C MET A 278 -4.67 8.45 0.63
N SER A 279 -5.56 7.57 1.14
CA SER A 279 -6.95 7.95 1.42
C SER A 279 -7.07 9.02 2.49
N VAL A 280 -6.22 9.00 3.52
CA VAL A 280 -6.21 10.02 4.58
C VAL A 280 -5.53 11.31 4.10
N ALA A 281 -4.43 11.20 3.34
CA ALA A 281 -3.77 12.34 2.72
C ALA A 281 -4.71 13.10 1.77
N GLN A 282 -5.52 12.38 0.97
CA GLN A 282 -6.55 12.98 0.11
C GLN A 282 -7.56 13.81 0.92
N GLN A 283 -8.00 13.32 2.08
CA GLN A 283 -8.92 14.06 2.96
C GLN A 283 -8.27 15.34 3.50
N LEU A 284 -7.00 15.27 3.90
CA LEU A 284 -6.25 16.43 4.39
C LEU A 284 -6.02 17.48 3.29
N TYR A 285 -5.83 17.05 2.05
CA TYR A 285 -5.67 17.92 0.89
C TYR A 285 -7.00 18.58 0.48
N GLU A 286 -8.09 17.79 0.37
CA GLU A 286 -9.39 18.29 -0.13
C GLU A 286 -10.10 19.26 0.83
N GLY A 287 -9.76 19.19 2.10
CA GLY A 287 -10.23 20.11 3.12
C GLY A 287 -10.87 19.41 4.33
N VAL A 288 -10.56 19.96 5.48
CA VAL A 288 -11.10 19.59 6.79
C VAL A 288 -11.63 20.85 7.46
N ASP A 289 -12.73 20.70 8.22
CA ASP A 289 -13.26 21.83 8.99
C ASP A 289 -12.36 22.06 10.21
N ILE A 290 -11.72 23.23 10.26
CA ILE A 290 -10.85 23.67 11.35
C ILE A 290 -11.55 24.79 12.12
N THR A 291 -11.59 24.67 13.43
CA THR A 291 -12.14 25.70 14.33
C THR A 291 -11.50 27.05 14.02
N ASP A 292 -12.29 28.10 13.93
CA ASP A 292 -11.91 29.50 13.63
C ASP A 292 -11.31 29.76 12.22
N ARG A 293 -11.19 28.75 11.38
CA ARG A 293 -10.64 28.85 10.01
C ARG A 293 -11.63 28.36 8.93
N GLY A 294 -12.65 27.59 9.32
CA GLY A 294 -13.56 26.94 8.39
C GLY A 294 -12.93 25.76 7.68
N THR A 295 -13.49 25.37 6.52
CA THR A 295 -12.97 24.22 5.75
C THR A 295 -11.74 24.65 4.96
N ILE A 296 -10.58 24.01 5.22
CA ILE A 296 -9.30 24.31 4.54
C ILE A 296 -8.55 23.01 4.19
N GLY A 297 -7.79 23.02 3.11
CA GLY A 297 -6.79 22.00 2.82
C GLY A 297 -5.60 22.16 3.75
N LEU A 298 -5.23 21.12 4.48
CA LEU A 298 -4.15 21.14 5.45
C LEU A 298 -2.78 20.80 4.89
N ILE A 299 -2.74 20.13 3.72
CA ILE A 299 -1.50 19.73 3.06
C ILE A 299 -1.54 20.05 1.58
N THR A 300 -0.36 20.16 0.97
CA THR A 300 -0.18 20.23 -0.48
C THR A 300 -0.58 18.91 -1.16
N TYR A 301 -0.65 18.91 -2.48
CA TYR A 301 -1.02 17.75 -3.28
C TYR A 301 -0.11 16.55 -2.98
N MET A 302 -0.71 15.42 -2.64
CA MET A 302 -0.01 14.27 -2.07
C MET A 302 0.54 13.28 -3.12
N ARG A 303 0.20 13.41 -4.41
CA ARG A 303 0.78 12.57 -5.46
C ARG A 303 1.88 13.32 -6.17
N THR A 304 3.05 13.33 -5.57
CA THR A 304 4.22 14.06 -6.06
C THR A 304 5.50 13.26 -5.84
N ASP A 305 6.46 13.39 -6.71
CA ASP A 305 7.85 12.95 -6.58
C ASP A 305 8.83 14.14 -6.48
N SER A 306 8.30 15.36 -6.46
CA SER A 306 9.06 16.59 -6.26
C SER A 306 9.40 16.82 -4.79
N GLN A 307 10.63 17.25 -4.53
CA GLN A 307 11.09 17.71 -3.22
C GLN A 307 11.19 19.24 -3.13
N ARG A 308 10.71 19.95 -4.16
CA ARG A 308 10.69 21.40 -4.21
C ARG A 308 9.75 21.97 -3.16
N LEU A 309 10.14 23.08 -2.58
CA LEU A 309 9.33 23.89 -1.66
C LEU A 309 9.22 25.31 -2.23
N SER A 310 8.06 25.92 -2.11
CA SER A 310 7.87 27.33 -2.52
C SER A 310 8.62 28.29 -1.59
N ASP A 311 9.01 29.44 -2.11
CA ASP A 311 9.71 30.46 -1.33
C ASP A 311 8.87 30.97 -0.15
N GLU A 312 7.55 31.03 -0.34
CA GLU A 312 6.62 31.38 0.75
C GLU A 312 6.65 30.35 1.89
N ALA A 313 6.66 29.05 1.55
CA ALA A 313 6.72 27.98 2.54
C ALA A 313 8.07 27.96 3.28
N LEU A 314 9.17 28.24 2.56
CA LEU A 314 10.51 28.35 3.14
C LEU A 314 10.59 29.53 4.13
N ALA A 315 10.08 30.69 3.75
CA ALA A 315 10.06 31.88 4.61
C ALA A 315 9.19 31.66 5.86
N ALA A 316 8.01 31.04 5.69
CA ALA A 316 7.11 30.73 6.81
C ALA A 316 7.75 29.72 7.78
N ALA A 317 8.41 28.68 7.25
CA ALA A 317 9.13 27.69 8.08
C ALA A 317 10.28 28.36 8.86
N GLN A 318 11.07 29.22 8.22
CA GLN A 318 12.14 29.97 8.89
C GLN A 318 11.60 30.81 10.04
N ALA A 319 10.56 31.61 9.80
CA ALA A 319 9.96 32.46 10.82
C ALA A 319 9.45 31.59 12.00
N PHE A 320 8.73 30.53 11.72
CA PHE A 320 8.21 29.61 12.72
C PHE A 320 9.31 28.95 13.56
N ILE A 321 10.40 28.46 12.91
CA ILE A 321 11.51 27.80 13.62
C ILE A 321 12.21 28.78 14.55
N VAL A 322 12.52 29.98 14.07
CA VAL A 322 13.21 31.00 14.87
C VAL A 322 12.35 31.46 16.07
N GLU A 323 11.04 31.64 15.87
CA GLU A 323 10.12 32.07 16.93
C GLU A 323 9.91 30.98 18.01
N HIS A 324 9.78 29.70 17.63
CA HIS A 324 9.36 28.66 18.57
C HIS A 324 10.52 27.83 19.14
N TYR A 325 11.64 27.74 18.43
CA TYR A 325 12.81 26.92 18.83
C TYR A 325 14.08 27.72 19.07
N GLY A 326 14.15 28.93 18.55
CA GLY A 326 15.32 29.78 18.62
C GLY A 326 16.13 29.86 17.32
N PRO A 327 16.95 30.90 17.14
CA PRO A 327 17.71 31.16 15.93
C PRO A 327 18.76 30.08 15.65
N GLU A 328 19.28 29.38 16.67
CA GLU A 328 20.25 28.31 16.55
C GLU A 328 19.68 27.05 15.90
N TYR A 329 18.36 26.89 15.94
CA TYR A 329 17.67 25.78 15.27
C TYR A 329 17.45 26.00 13.77
N HIS A 330 17.71 27.22 13.26
CA HIS A 330 17.68 27.51 11.83
C HIS A 330 19.10 27.47 11.24
N PRO A 331 19.33 26.80 10.08
CA PRO A 331 20.69 26.62 9.53
C PRO A 331 21.29 27.89 8.88
N GLY A 332 20.71 29.07 9.07
CA GLY A 332 21.15 30.35 8.51
C GLY A 332 20.66 30.59 7.08
N LYS A 333 20.48 29.56 6.29
CA LYS A 333 19.89 29.62 4.93
C LYS A 333 18.86 28.52 4.77
N PRO A 334 17.76 28.77 4.01
CA PRO A 334 16.79 27.72 3.70
C PRO A 334 17.48 26.52 3.03
N ARG A 335 17.07 25.32 3.42
CA ARG A 335 17.56 24.09 2.79
C ARG A 335 16.81 23.84 1.51
N THR A 336 17.53 23.66 0.43
CA THR A 336 17.01 23.22 -0.86
C THR A 336 17.39 21.78 -1.11
N TYR A 337 16.46 21.00 -1.65
CA TYR A 337 16.64 19.59 -1.95
C TYR A 337 16.60 19.39 -3.47
N LYS A 338 17.54 18.61 -4.00
CA LYS A 338 17.57 18.31 -5.42
C LYS A 338 16.45 17.33 -5.77
N THR A 339 15.58 17.73 -6.62
CA THR A 339 14.59 16.85 -7.25
C THR A 339 15.31 15.87 -8.20
N LYS A 340 14.85 14.62 -8.25
CA LYS A 340 15.40 13.63 -9.20
C LYS A 340 15.17 14.12 -10.63
N ALA A 341 16.12 13.88 -11.52
CA ALA A 341 15.94 14.18 -12.95
C ALA A 341 14.71 13.41 -13.48
N GLY A 342 13.77 14.13 -14.10
CA GLY A 342 12.51 13.56 -14.61
C GLY A 342 11.33 13.62 -13.65
N ALA A 343 11.49 14.17 -12.44
CA ALA A 343 10.34 14.50 -11.59
C ALA A 343 9.58 15.71 -12.13
N GLN A 344 8.28 15.75 -11.86
CA GLN A 344 7.41 16.86 -12.29
C GLN A 344 7.77 18.15 -11.55
N ASP A 345 8.53 19.04 -12.20
CA ASP A 345 8.98 20.32 -11.62
C ASP A 345 7.82 21.26 -11.24
N ALA A 346 6.64 21.05 -11.83
CA ALA A 346 5.43 21.83 -11.52
C ALA A 346 4.85 21.52 -10.12
N HIS A 347 5.21 20.39 -9.52
CA HIS A 347 4.71 19.98 -8.20
C HIS A 347 5.62 20.44 -7.08
N GLU A 348 5.04 20.55 -5.88
CA GLU A 348 5.75 20.72 -4.61
C GLU A 348 5.81 19.41 -3.83
N ALA A 349 6.71 19.36 -2.84
CA ALA A 349 6.74 18.31 -1.83
C ALA A 349 5.46 18.32 -0.97
N ILE A 350 5.18 17.22 -0.31
CA ILE A 350 4.06 17.11 0.63
C ILE A 350 4.41 17.86 1.92
N ARG A 351 3.73 18.96 2.18
CA ARG A 351 3.93 19.83 3.33
C ARG A 351 2.60 20.36 3.90
N PRO A 352 2.57 20.88 5.13
CA PRO A 352 1.42 21.66 5.59
C PRO A 352 1.24 22.92 4.73
N THR A 353 0.00 23.32 4.49
CA THR A 353 -0.32 24.57 3.79
C THR A 353 0.00 25.80 4.64
N ASP A 354 -0.11 25.68 5.98
CA ASP A 354 0.23 26.70 6.97
C ASP A 354 0.97 26.02 8.15
N VAL A 355 2.26 26.31 8.31
CA VAL A 355 3.10 25.74 9.37
C VAL A 355 2.64 26.15 10.79
N THR A 356 1.93 27.28 10.92
CA THR A 356 1.41 27.74 12.21
C THR A 356 0.21 26.92 12.71
N LEU A 357 -0.40 26.12 11.85
CA LEU A 357 -1.38 25.11 12.21
C LEU A 357 -0.66 23.86 12.77
N THR A 358 -0.08 24.03 13.96
CA THR A 358 0.63 22.92 14.61
C THR A 358 -0.30 21.72 14.86
N PRO A 359 0.22 20.49 14.93
CA PRO A 359 -0.60 19.30 15.18
C PRO A 359 -1.50 19.46 16.43
N ASP A 360 -0.98 20.06 17.50
CA ASP A 360 -1.76 20.23 18.74
C ASP A 360 -2.91 21.22 18.57
N ARG A 361 -2.73 22.26 17.77
CA ARG A 361 -3.77 23.25 17.46
C ARG A 361 -4.96 22.64 16.73
N VAL A 362 -4.70 21.73 15.77
CA VAL A 362 -5.75 21.10 14.94
C VAL A 362 -6.23 19.76 15.48
N ARG A 363 -5.71 19.32 16.62
CA ARG A 363 -5.96 17.97 17.17
C ARG A 363 -7.44 17.65 17.38
N HIS A 364 -8.22 18.63 17.83
CA HIS A 364 -9.63 18.44 18.16
C HIS A 364 -10.53 18.39 16.93
N ASP A 365 -10.08 18.93 15.81
CA ASP A 365 -10.80 19.01 14.54
C ASP A 365 -10.54 17.78 13.67
N LEU A 366 -9.48 17.02 13.97
CA LEU A 366 -9.04 15.88 13.18
C LEU A 366 -9.45 14.55 13.77
N THR A 367 -9.80 13.59 12.90
CA THR A 367 -9.90 12.19 13.32
C THR A 367 -8.53 11.68 13.78
N PRO A 368 -8.46 10.62 14.62
CA PRO A 368 -7.17 10.09 15.10
C PRO A 368 -6.20 9.68 13.99
N GLU A 369 -6.70 9.22 12.82
CA GLU A 369 -5.84 8.86 11.68
C GLU A 369 -5.35 10.10 10.92
N GLN A 370 -6.21 11.10 10.72
CA GLN A 370 -5.85 12.39 10.13
C GLN A 370 -4.82 13.11 10.98
N TYR A 371 -5.04 13.19 12.31
CA TYR A 371 -4.09 13.80 13.24
C TYR A 371 -2.71 13.15 13.18
N ARG A 372 -2.64 11.81 13.22
CA ARG A 372 -1.36 11.10 13.19
C ARG A 372 -0.60 11.34 11.87
N LEU A 373 -1.32 11.29 10.75
CA LEU A 373 -0.71 11.54 9.44
C LEU A 373 -0.29 13.00 9.28
N TYR A 374 -1.13 13.94 9.69
CA TYR A 374 -0.80 15.38 9.66
C TYR A 374 0.42 15.70 10.53
N ARG A 375 0.48 15.15 11.75
CA ARG A 375 1.63 15.30 12.64
C ARG A 375 2.92 14.79 12.00
N LEU A 376 2.85 13.67 11.29
CA LEU A 376 3.99 13.11 10.57
C LEU A 376 4.48 14.05 9.46
N ILE A 377 3.54 14.57 8.64
CA ILE A 377 3.84 15.48 7.53
C ILE A 377 4.38 16.82 8.07
N TRP A 378 3.73 17.38 9.05
CA TRP A 378 4.13 18.63 9.67
C TRP A 378 5.52 18.54 10.32
N GLY A 379 5.75 17.48 11.09
CA GLY A 379 7.03 17.23 11.75
C GLY A 379 8.17 17.09 10.75
N ARG A 380 7.98 16.32 9.67
CA ARG A 380 8.98 16.15 8.62
C ARG A 380 9.30 17.46 7.89
N PHE A 381 8.27 18.23 7.55
CA PHE A 381 8.44 19.54 6.89
C PHE A 381 9.21 20.53 7.79
N THR A 382 8.83 20.68 9.05
CA THR A 382 9.51 21.56 9.98
C THR A 382 10.96 21.12 10.17
N ALA A 383 11.18 19.83 10.46
CA ALA A 383 12.50 19.26 10.65
C ALA A 383 13.41 19.42 9.42
N CYS A 384 12.87 19.30 8.19
CA CYS A 384 13.69 19.42 6.98
C CYS A 384 14.30 20.84 6.80
N GLN A 385 13.76 21.86 7.45
CA GLN A 385 14.27 23.23 7.42
C GLN A 385 15.07 23.60 8.67
N MET A 386 15.26 22.66 9.64
CA MET A 386 16.02 22.91 10.86
C MET A 386 17.51 22.62 10.70
N ALA A 387 18.28 23.08 11.68
CA ALA A 387 19.72 22.83 11.80
C ALA A 387 20.02 21.33 12.00
N ASN A 388 21.26 20.94 11.67
CA ASN A 388 21.73 19.57 11.89
C ASN A 388 21.70 19.22 13.39
N ALA A 389 21.41 17.97 13.71
CA ALA A 389 21.71 17.42 15.01
C ALA A 389 23.23 17.17 15.11
N VAL A 390 23.82 17.55 16.24
CA VAL A 390 25.25 17.39 16.49
C VAL A 390 25.46 16.39 17.61
N TYR A 391 26.38 15.46 17.36
CA TYR A 391 26.75 14.41 18.30
C TYR A 391 28.24 14.47 18.59
N ASP A 392 28.63 14.47 19.86
CA ASP A 392 29.98 14.21 20.26
C ASP A 392 30.24 12.71 20.12
N ASN A 393 31.24 12.37 19.33
CA ASN A 393 31.59 10.97 19.05
C ASN A 393 32.96 10.65 19.59
N VAL A 394 33.07 9.60 20.41
CA VAL A 394 34.30 9.10 20.98
C VAL A 394 34.52 7.68 20.48
N VAL A 395 35.66 7.44 19.88
CA VAL A 395 36.13 6.12 19.45
C VAL A 395 37.41 5.81 20.23
N VAL A 396 37.38 4.72 20.97
CA VAL A 396 38.51 4.24 21.76
C VAL A 396 38.97 2.91 21.20
N ASP A 397 40.22 2.81 20.85
CA ASP A 397 40.88 1.55 20.49
C ASP A 397 41.77 1.11 21.67
N ALA A 398 41.45 -0.04 22.27
CA ALA A 398 42.26 -0.69 23.28
C ALA A 398 43.04 -1.84 22.63
N GLY A 399 44.33 -1.89 22.85
CA GLY A 399 45.24 -2.87 22.24
C GLY A 399 45.86 -3.82 23.25
N SER A 400 45.98 -5.10 22.90
CA SER A 400 46.70 -6.15 23.60
C SER A 400 47.19 -7.19 22.60
N ALA A 401 48.39 -7.74 22.74
CA ALA A 401 48.96 -8.81 21.92
C ALA A 401 48.85 -8.56 20.39
N GLY A 402 49.00 -7.30 19.95
CA GLY A 402 48.86 -6.93 18.54
C GLY A 402 47.43 -6.82 18.01
N TYR A 403 46.41 -7.13 18.81
CA TYR A 403 45.01 -7.01 18.49
C TYR A 403 44.39 -5.72 19.04
N LEU A 404 43.36 -5.22 18.36
CA LEU A 404 42.61 -4.04 18.76
C LEU A 404 41.15 -4.40 19.07
N PHE A 405 40.64 -3.83 20.16
CA PHE A 405 39.26 -3.83 20.55
C PHE A 405 38.72 -2.40 20.54
N ARG A 406 37.56 -2.16 19.94
CA ARG A 406 37.00 -0.83 19.71
C ARG A 406 35.75 -0.61 20.52
N ALA A 407 35.73 0.48 21.28
CA ALA A 407 34.50 1.02 21.89
C ALA A 407 34.13 2.32 21.22
N ASN A 408 32.85 2.47 20.93
CA ASN A 408 32.27 3.68 20.32
C ASN A 408 31.18 4.22 21.25
N TYR A 409 31.21 5.52 21.50
CA TYR A 409 30.16 6.23 22.20
C TYR A 409 29.79 7.50 21.43
N SER A 410 28.50 7.79 21.38
CA SER A 410 27.98 8.97 20.71
C SER A 410 26.92 9.60 21.59
N GLU A 411 27.12 10.84 21.99
CA GLU A 411 26.20 11.63 22.82
C GLU A 411 25.67 12.79 22.01
N GLN A 412 24.37 13.06 22.14
CA GLN A 412 23.75 14.19 21.47
C GLN A 412 24.13 15.48 22.17
N LYS A 413 24.90 16.33 21.50
CA LYS A 413 25.33 17.65 21.97
C LYS A 413 24.30 18.73 21.66
N PHE A 414 23.70 18.65 20.48
CA PHE A 414 22.67 19.58 20.03
C PHE A 414 21.58 18.80 19.28
N ALA A 415 20.33 19.00 19.69
CA ALA A 415 19.21 18.27 19.14
C ALA A 415 18.94 18.60 17.66
N GLY A 416 19.08 19.90 17.29
CA GLY A 416 18.74 20.32 15.94
C GLY A 416 17.35 19.86 15.52
N TYR A 417 17.23 19.31 14.32
CA TYR A 417 15.96 18.83 13.77
C TYR A 417 15.30 17.68 14.58
N THR A 418 16.08 16.93 15.36
CA THR A 418 15.53 15.82 16.15
C THR A 418 14.65 16.28 17.32
N ALA A 419 14.68 17.58 17.66
CA ALA A 419 13.74 18.17 18.60
C ALA A 419 12.27 18.09 18.13
N VAL A 420 12.05 17.98 16.82
CA VAL A 420 10.71 17.96 16.21
C VAL A 420 10.37 16.60 15.63
N TYR A 421 11.34 15.95 14.97
CA TYR A 421 11.10 14.76 14.20
C TYR A 421 12.32 13.83 14.16
N GLU A 422 12.09 12.57 14.46
CA GLU A 422 13.08 11.51 14.26
C GLU A 422 12.47 10.42 13.37
N GLU A 423 13.22 10.00 12.36
CA GLU A 423 12.80 8.98 11.40
C GLU A 423 12.82 7.59 12.03
N ALA A 424 11.75 6.82 11.82
CA ALA A 424 11.71 5.45 12.33
C ALA A 424 12.72 4.56 11.59
N LYS A 425 13.42 3.74 12.35
CA LYS A 425 14.34 2.73 11.81
C LYS A 425 13.59 1.45 11.49
N ASP A 426 14.00 0.73 10.43
CA ASP A 426 13.44 -0.57 10.07
C ASP A 426 13.79 -1.66 11.10
N GLU A 427 14.92 -1.50 11.81
CA GLU A 427 15.42 -2.40 12.86
C GLU A 427 15.73 -1.61 14.13
N GLU A 428 15.18 -2.05 15.26
CA GLU A 428 15.53 -1.51 16.58
C GLU A 428 16.90 -2.07 17.01
N THR A 429 17.96 -1.33 16.79
CA THR A 429 19.24 -1.60 17.43
C THR A 429 19.20 -1.02 18.86
N SER A 430 18.78 -1.83 19.81
CA SER A 430 18.71 -1.46 21.23
C SER A 430 20.01 -1.67 21.98
N GLU A 431 21.14 -1.24 21.45
CA GLU A 431 22.36 -1.17 22.26
C GLU A 431 22.29 0.08 23.16
N VAL A 432 21.98 -0.13 24.44
CA VAL A 432 22.13 0.91 25.47
C VAL A 432 23.65 1.13 25.68
N ARG A 433 24.21 2.07 24.94
CA ARG A 433 25.62 2.42 25.05
C ARG A 433 25.79 3.34 26.26
N ARG A 434 26.57 2.88 27.24
CA ARG A 434 26.91 3.69 28.41
C ARG A 434 28.04 4.67 28.05
N PRO A 435 28.08 5.87 28.68
CA PRO A 435 29.19 6.80 28.51
C PRO A 435 30.52 6.13 28.76
N LEU A 436 31.52 6.41 27.91
CA LEU A 436 32.85 5.94 28.13
C LEU A 436 33.52 6.79 29.23
N PRO A 437 34.31 6.16 30.13
CA PRO A 437 35.11 6.91 31.10
C PRO A 437 36.13 7.83 30.39
N SER A 438 36.69 8.78 31.15
CA SER A 438 37.70 9.70 30.61
C SER A 438 39.04 8.93 30.40
N LEU A 439 39.30 8.59 29.12
CA LEU A 439 40.47 7.80 28.71
C LEU A 439 41.42 8.65 27.88
N LYS A 440 42.74 8.37 28.01
CA LYS A 440 43.81 8.95 27.20
C LYS A 440 44.61 7.84 26.53
N GLN A 441 45.26 8.18 25.43
CA GLN A 441 46.23 7.27 24.78
C GLN A 441 47.34 6.93 25.73
N GLY A 442 47.66 5.63 25.82
CA GLY A 442 48.71 5.09 26.72
C GLY A 442 48.18 4.64 28.08
N ASP A 443 46.97 4.99 28.48
CA ASP A 443 46.37 4.52 29.74
C ASP A 443 46.38 2.97 29.78
N ALA A 444 46.79 2.41 30.92
CA ALA A 444 46.66 0.99 31.20
C ALA A 444 45.20 0.69 31.59
N VAL A 445 44.65 -0.41 31.10
CA VAL A 445 43.33 -0.89 31.46
C VAL A 445 43.38 -2.38 31.73
N ASP A 446 42.65 -2.79 32.77
CA ASP A 446 42.63 -4.18 33.20
C ASP A 446 41.53 -4.96 32.47
N LEU A 447 41.90 -6.11 31.94
CA LEU A 447 40.92 -7.04 31.38
C LEU A 447 40.18 -7.75 32.50
N LYS A 448 38.87 -7.56 32.59
CA LYS A 448 38.00 -8.29 33.54
C LYS A 448 37.49 -9.60 32.95
N ASN A 449 37.05 -9.56 31.70
CA ASN A 449 36.54 -10.73 31.00
C ASN A 449 36.52 -10.50 29.50
N VAL A 450 36.63 -11.57 28.71
CA VAL A 450 36.31 -11.59 27.28
C VAL A 450 35.14 -12.56 27.05
N THR A 451 34.06 -12.05 26.52
CA THR A 451 32.92 -12.89 26.09
C THR A 451 33.05 -13.22 24.62
N LYS A 452 32.80 -14.50 24.25
CA LYS A 452 32.70 -14.93 22.86
C LYS A 452 31.28 -15.35 22.59
N GLU A 453 30.74 -14.92 21.45
CA GLU A 453 29.36 -15.22 21.02
C GLU A 453 29.37 -15.72 19.58
N GLN A 454 28.87 -16.95 19.36
CA GLN A 454 28.69 -17.52 18.04
C GLN A 454 27.51 -16.83 17.35
N GLN A 455 27.71 -16.38 16.15
CA GLN A 455 26.70 -15.76 15.31
C GLN A 455 26.72 -16.38 13.91
N PHE A 456 25.60 -16.26 13.21
CA PHE A 456 25.48 -16.66 11.82
C PHE A 456 24.93 -15.50 11.00
N THR A 457 25.48 -15.31 9.81
CA THR A 457 24.92 -14.34 8.88
C THR A 457 23.46 -14.66 8.62
N GLN A 458 22.64 -13.63 8.50
CA GLN A 458 21.20 -13.77 8.28
C GLN A 458 20.87 -13.56 6.81
N PRO A 459 19.86 -14.26 6.28
CA PRO A 459 19.37 -14.00 4.92
C PRO A 459 18.84 -12.57 4.81
N PRO A 460 18.76 -12.02 3.58
CA PRO A 460 18.16 -10.71 3.38
C PRO A 460 16.72 -10.71 3.89
N ALA A 461 16.31 -9.66 4.58
CA ALA A 461 14.96 -9.56 5.13
C ALA A 461 13.91 -9.55 4.01
N ARG A 462 12.76 -10.21 4.25
CA ARG A 462 11.60 -10.10 3.37
C ARG A 462 11.12 -8.66 3.29
N TYR A 463 10.56 -8.30 2.15
CA TYR A 463 9.98 -6.97 1.99
C TYR A 463 8.79 -6.75 2.94
N THR A 464 8.70 -5.55 3.49
CA THR A 464 7.45 -4.97 4.02
C THR A 464 6.78 -4.16 2.92
N GLU A 465 5.54 -3.67 3.14
CA GLU A 465 4.92 -2.74 2.19
C GLU A 465 5.80 -1.50 1.97
N ALA A 466 6.44 -0.99 3.03
CA ALA A 466 7.35 0.16 2.97
C ALA A 466 8.60 -0.12 2.14
N THR A 467 9.31 -1.22 2.43
CA THR A 467 10.56 -1.55 1.72
C THR A 467 10.33 -2.00 0.29
N LEU A 468 9.14 -2.56 -0.03
CA LEU A 468 8.75 -2.85 -1.43
C LEU A 468 8.53 -1.55 -2.22
N ILE A 469 7.84 -0.56 -1.64
CA ILE A 469 7.69 0.77 -2.28
C ILE A 469 9.05 1.39 -2.56
N ARG A 470 9.95 1.34 -1.56
CA ARG A 470 11.31 1.84 -1.70
C ARG A 470 12.06 1.13 -2.85
N ALA A 471 12.01 -0.20 -2.90
CA ALA A 471 12.65 -0.98 -3.96
C ALA A 471 12.07 -0.68 -5.35
N MET A 472 10.75 -0.49 -5.46
CA MET A 472 10.10 -0.07 -6.70
C MET A 472 10.57 1.32 -7.13
N GLU A 473 10.60 2.29 -6.21
CA GLU A 473 11.07 3.66 -6.47
C GLU A 473 12.53 3.71 -6.91
N GLU A 474 13.44 3.02 -6.18
CA GLU A 474 14.87 2.95 -6.49
C GLU A 474 15.13 2.34 -7.87
N LYS A 475 14.28 1.42 -8.30
CA LYS A 475 14.36 0.76 -9.62
C LYS A 475 13.57 1.49 -10.71
N GLY A 476 12.94 2.62 -10.42
CA GLY A 476 12.14 3.40 -11.38
C GLY A 476 10.80 2.76 -11.76
N ILE A 477 10.30 1.80 -10.99
CA ILE A 477 9.09 1.01 -11.28
C ILE A 477 7.88 1.63 -10.59
N GLY A 478 6.91 2.07 -11.39
CA GLY A 478 5.72 2.77 -10.91
C GLY A 478 5.96 4.27 -10.71
N ARG A 479 4.91 4.97 -10.32
CA ARG A 479 4.87 6.42 -10.09
C ARG A 479 3.97 6.70 -8.87
N PRO A 480 3.92 7.93 -8.34
CA PRO A 480 3.11 8.29 -7.18
C PRO A 480 1.67 7.76 -7.19
N SER A 481 1.03 7.76 -8.36
CA SER A 481 -0.33 7.26 -8.54
C SER A 481 -0.46 5.73 -8.50
N THR A 482 0.63 4.95 -8.70
CA THR A 482 0.56 3.50 -8.89
C THR A 482 1.09 2.64 -7.75
N TYR A 483 1.92 3.16 -6.83
CA TYR A 483 2.49 2.37 -5.74
C TYR A 483 1.42 1.68 -4.88
N ALA A 484 0.50 2.45 -4.30
CA ALA A 484 -0.55 1.93 -3.44
C ALA A 484 -1.55 1.00 -4.16
N PRO A 485 -2.03 1.31 -5.39
CA PRO A 485 -2.84 0.39 -6.18
C PRO A 485 -2.14 -0.93 -6.50
N THR A 486 -0.85 -0.90 -6.86
CA THR A 486 -0.07 -2.09 -7.20
C THR A 486 0.01 -3.05 -6.02
N ILE A 487 0.44 -2.55 -4.84
CA ILE A 487 0.51 -3.38 -3.62
C ILE A 487 -0.86 -3.94 -3.25
N SER A 488 -1.90 -3.11 -3.31
CA SER A 488 -3.28 -3.57 -3.05
C SER A 488 -3.71 -4.67 -4.02
N THR A 489 -3.29 -4.59 -5.27
CA THR A 489 -3.65 -5.55 -6.32
C THR A 489 -2.94 -6.90 -6.11
N ILE A 490 -1.62 -6.92 -5.89
CA ILE A 490 -0.88 -8.18 -5.70
C ILE A 490 -1.35 -8.94 -4.45
N LEU A 491 -1.74 -8.21 -3.39
CA LEU A 491 -2.35 -8.78 -2.19
C LEU A 491 -3.77 -9.31 -2.46
N SER A 492 -4.63 -8.53 -3.12
CA SER A 492 -6.02 -8.92 -3.41
C SER A 492 -6.12 -10.07 -4.40
N ARG A 493 -5.16 -10.22 -5.30
CA ARG A 493 -5.04 -11.34 -6.24
C ARG A 493 -4.38 -12.57 -5.65
N ASN A 494 -3.96 -12.48 -4.40
CA ASN A 494 -3.28 -13.56 -3.67
C ASN A 494 -1.99 -14.04 -4.37
N TYR A 495 -1.29 -13.13 -5.06
CA TYR A 495 0.08 -13.40 -5.55
C TYR A 495 1.08 -13.29 -4.42
N VAL A 496 0.80 -12.39 -3.49
CA VAL A 496 1.57 -12.14 -2.29
C VAL A 496 0.63 -12.14 -1.09
N VAL A 497 1.08 -12.65 0.04
CA VAL A 497 0.38 -12.61 1.33
C VAL A 497 1.19 -11.81 2.33
N LYS A 498 0.49 -11.25 3.32
CA LYS A 498 1.10 -10.50 4.42
C LYS A 498 1.17 -11.40 5.65
N GLU A 499 2.38 -11.70 6.12
CA GLU A 499 2.66 -12.44 7.36
C GLU A 499 3.29 -11.47 8.37
N GLY A 500 2.51 -11.08 9.37
CA GLY A 500 2.88 -10.00 10.28
C GLY A 500 3.07 -8.69 9.50
N ARG A 501 4.31 -8.16 9.47
CA ARG A 501 4.68 -6.97 8.68
C ARG A 501 5.30 -7.30 7.32
N TYR A 502 5.65 -8.56 7.07
CA TYR A 502 6.38 -9.00 5.89
C TYR A 502 5.47 -9.49 4.78
N LEU A 503 5.96 -9.35 3.55
CA LEU A 503 5.33 -9.85 2.33
C LEU A 503 6.02 -11.15 1.90
N ARG A 504 5.23 -12.18 1.68
CA ARG A 504 5.69 -13.49 1.18
C ARG A 504 4.96 -13.83 -0.12
N PRO A 505 5.64 -14.34 -1.16
CA PRO A 505 4.96 -14.82 -2.34
C PRO A 505 4.17 -16.09 -2.03
N THR A 506 3.03 -16.25 -2.67
CA THR A 506 2.29 -17.52 -2.65
C THR A 506 2.80 -18.45 -3.74
N ASN A 507 2.48 -19.74 -3.66
CA ASN A 507 2.77 -20.67 -4.75
C ASN A 507 2.13 -20.22 -6.07
N LEU A 508 0.95 -19.59 -6.01
CA LEU A 508 0.31 -18.97 -7.17
C LEU A 508 1.15 -17.83 -7.74
N GLY A 509 1.66 -16.95 -6.87
CA GLY A 509 2.52 -15.82 -7.28
C GLY A 509 3.81 -16.33 -7.93
N ILE A 510 4.43 -17.37 -7.39
CA ILE A 510 5.65 -17.99 -7.94
C ILE A 510 5.37 -18.54 -9.34
N VAL A 511 4.36 -19.43 -9.51
CA VAL A 511 4.02 -20.03 -10.81
C VAL A 511 3.67 -19.00 -11.87
N VAL A 512 2.94 -17.93 -11.49
CA VAL A 512 2.61 -16.85 -12.43
C VAL A 512 3.88 -16.06 -12.81
N THR A 513 4.78 -15.83 -11.86
CA THR A 513 6.04 -15.09 -12.14
C THR A 513 6.95 -15.94 -13.05
N GLU A 514 7.13 -17.22 -12.76
CA GLU A 514 7.92 -18.14 -13.58
C GLU A 514 7.39 -18.22 -15.03
N MET A 515 6.06 -18.35 -15.19
CA MET A 515 5.44 -18.30 -16.51
C MET A 515 5.71 -16.97 -17.23
N MET A 516 5.63 -15.86 -16.51
CA MET A 516 5.88 -14.53 -17.08
C MET A 516 7.36 -14.35 -17.46
N GLU A 517 8.29 -14.90 -16.68
CA GLU A 517 9.73 -14.85 -16.97
C GLU A 517 10.12 -15.72 -18.18
N GLU A 518 9.45 -16.86 -18.33
CA GLU A 518 9.71 -17.78 -19.44
C GLU A 518 9.19 -17.25 -20.78
N TYR A 519 7.95 -16.73 -20.80
CA TYR A 519 7.26 -16.39 -22.06
C TYR A 519 7.15 -14.87 -22.32
N PHE A 520 7.22 -14.03 -21.28
CA PHE A 520 7.00 -12.60 -21.36
C PHE A 520 8.10 -11.83 -20.64
N ARG A 521 9.33 -12.23 -20.84
CA ARG A 521 10.50 -11.71 -20.13
C ARG A 521 10.54 -10.18 -20.09
N ASN A 522 10.25 -9.52 -21.24
CA ASN A 522 10.25 -8.07 -21.33
C ASN A 522 9.22 -7.42 -20.37
N ILE A 523 8.03 -8.01 -20.19
CA ILE A 523 6.97 -7.44 -19.35
C ILE A 523 7.35 -7.45 -17.86
N VAL A 524 8.10 -8.47 -17.43
CA VAL A 524 8.56 -8.61 -16.05
C VAL A 524 9.99 -8.16 -15.84
N ASP A 525 10.68 -7.70 -16.89
CA ASP A 525 12.00 -7.11 -16.77
C ASP A 525 11.93 -5.75 -16.08
N LEU A 526 12.80 -5.59 -15.07
CA LEU A 526 12.85 -4.40 -14.24
C LEU A 526 13.27 -3.16 -15.02
N LYS A 527 14.30 -3.29 -15.89
CA LYS A 527 14.82 -2.19 -16.69
C LYS A 527 13.84 -1.78 -17.78
N PHE A 528 13.24 -2.76 -18.46
CA PHE A 528 12.25 -2.51 -19.49
C PHE A 528 11.03 -1.75 -18.92
N THR A 529 10.54 -2.18 -17.75
CA THR A 529 9.42 -1.47 -17.10
C THR A 529 9.81 -0.07 -16.66
N ALA A 530 11.01 0.13 -16.13
CA ALA A 530 11.51 1.46 -15.77
C ALA A 530 11.68 2.38 -17.00
N ASN A 531 12.20 1.85 -18.12
CA ASN A 531 12.31 2.59 -19.36
C ASN A 531 10.93 3.01 -19.89
N MET A 532 9.94 2.11 -19.86
CA MET A 532 8.57 2.41 -20.26
C MET A 532 7.95 3.54 -19.41
N GLU A 533 8.19 3.53 -18.09
CA GLU A 533 7.75 4.64 -17.23
C GLU A 533 8.45 5.96 -17.61
N THR A 534 9.72 5.88 -17.99
CA THR A 534 10.48 7.04 -18.46
C THR A 534 9.97 7.54 -19.83
N ASP A 535 9.56 6.63 -20.72
CA ASP A 535 8.99 7.01 -22.03
C ASP A 535 7.62 7.67 -21.87
N LEU A 536 6.80 7.19 -20.90
CA LEU A 536 5.57 7.89 -20.53
C LEU A 536 5.82 9.30 -19.97
N ASP A 537 6.91 9.50 -19.21
CA ASP A 537 7.30 10.84 -18.76
C ASP A 537 7.85 11.73 -19.91
N LYS A 538 8.47 11.14 -20.93
CA LYS A 538 8.87 11.87 -22.15
C LYS A 538 7.66 12.30 -22.99
N ILE A 539 6.60 11.47 -23.05
CA ILE A 539 5.34 11.86 -23.68
C ILE A 539 4.75 13.06 -22.95
N GLU A 540 4.69 12.99 -21.62
CA GLU A 540 4.22 14.08 -20.76
C GLU A 540 5.00 15.39 -20.97
N ALA A 541 6.28 15.30 -21.28
CA ALA A 541 7.14 16.44 -21.59
C ALA A 541 7.10 16.89 -23.06
N GLY A 542 6.21 16.34 -23.90
CA GLY A 542 6.09 16.65 -25.32
C GLY A 542 7.28 16.19 -26.18
N LYS A 543 8.14 15.27 -25.67
CA LYS A 543 9.37 14.84 -26.34
C LYS A 543 9.20 13.55 -27.15
N MET A 544 8.07 12.88 -27.07
CA MET A 544 7.82 11.60 -27.70
C MET A 544 6.34 11.44 -28.05
N ALA A 545 6.04 10.93 -29.23
CA ALA A 545 4.68 10.66 -29.65
C ALA A 545 4.16 9.36 -29.01
N TRP A 546 3.02 9.41 -28.35
CA TRP A 546 2.46 8.28 -27.60
C TRP A 546 2.14 7.05 -28.46
N LYS A 547 1.75 7.27 -29.74
CA LYS A 547 1.46 6.18 -30.68
C LYS A 547 2.69 5.39 -31.08
N ASP A 548 3.84 6.06 -31.20
CA ASP A 548 5.10 5.39 -31.52
C ASP A 548 5.55 4.46 -30.41
N VAL A 549 5.43 4.91 -29.15
CA VAL A 549 5.69 4.07 -27.97
C VAL A 549 4.79 2.85 -27.96
N LEU A 550 3.51 3.01 -28.30
CA LEU A 550 2.57 1.88 -28.37
C LEU A 550 2.90 0.90 -29.48
N ARG A 551 3.30 1.38 -30.68
CA ARG A 551 3.68 0.52 -31.81
C ARG A 551 4.92 -0.31 -31.50
N GLU A 552 5.95 0.32 -30.96
CA GLU A 552 7.19 -0.36 -30.58
C GLU A 552 6.91 -1.43 -29.53
N TYR A 553 6.18 -1.08 -28.48
CA TYR A 553 5.80 -2.02 -27.43
C TYR A 553 4.95 -3.19 -27.95
N TYR A 554 3.94 -2.91 -28.76
CA TYR A 554 2.98 -3.91 -29.21
C TYR A 554 3.59 -4.96 -30.12
N LYS A 555 4.54 -4.57 -30.97
CA LYS A 555 5.24 -5.47 -31.89
C LYS A 555 5.90 -6.64 -31.15
N ASP A 556 6.68 -6.32 -30.12
CA ASP A 556 7.38 -7.33 -29.32
C ASP A 556 6.43 -8.12 -28.44
N PHE A 557 5.41 -7.45 -27.90
CA PHE A 557 4.40 -8.05 -27.06
C PHE A 557 3.57 -9.11 -27.82
N ASP A 558 3.10 -8.79 -29.02
CA ASP A 558 2.27 -9.70 -29.82
C ASP A 558 3.07 -10.91 -30.32
N ALA A 559 4.33 -10.72 -30.68
CA ALA A 559 5.24 -11.82 -31.03
C ALA A 559 5.44 -12.80 -29.86
N ASN A 560 5.67 -12.27 -28.65
CA ASN A 560 5.82 -13.07 -27.43
C ASN A 560 4.51 -13.80 -27.06
N LEU A 561 3.35 -13.13 -27.22
CA LEU A 561 2.05 -13.74 -26.95
C LEU A 561 1.76 -14.92 -27.88
N ASN A 562 1.98 -14.76 -29.17
CA ASN A 562 1.77 -15.82 -30.16
C ASN A 562 2.71 -17.02 -29.88
N ASN A 563 3.97 -16.75 -29.54
CA ASN A 563 4.93 -17.80 -29.17
C ASN A 563 4.46 -18.53 -27.88
N ALA A 564 4.03 -17.77 -26.86
CA ALA A 564 3.54 -18.35 -25.62
C ALA A 564 2.28 -19.23 -25.83
N GLU A 565 1.33 -18.80 -26.68
CA GLU A 565 0.13 -19.58 -26.99
C GLU A 565 0.48 -20.92 -27.66
N ILE A 566 1.45 -20.93 -28.58
CA ILE A 566 1.93 -22.14 -29.25
C ILE A 566 2.66 -23.07 -28.26
N GLN A 567 3.60 -22.54 -27.49
CA GLN A 567 4.40 -23.37 -26.59
C GLN A 567 3.61 -23.93 -25.40
N LEU A 568 2.56 -23.23 -24.97
CA LEU A 568 1.66 -23.65 -23.92
C LEU A 568 0.46 -24.47 -24.43
N GLU A 569 0.38 -24.78 -25.73
CA GLU A 569 -0.71 -25.58 -26.27
C GLU A 569 -0.76 -26.96 -25.58
N GLY A 570 -1.94 -27.39 -25.14
CA GLY A 570 -2.14 -28.62 -24.37
C GLY A 570 -1.57 -28.64 -22.95
N LYS A 571 -0.79 -27.64 -22.52
CA LYS A 571 -0.22 -27.58 -21.17
C LYS A 571 -1.14 -26.82 -20.21
N HIS A 572 -1.18 -27.26 -18.96
CA HIS A 572 -1.82 -26.58 -17.85
C HIS A 572 -0.83 -26.54 -16.67
N LEU A 573 -0.51 -25.33 -16.20
CA LEU A 573 0.42 -25.11 -15.11
C LEU A 573 -0.29 -25.37 -13.78
N LYS A 574 0.11 -26.43 -13.08
CA LYS A 574 -0.44 -26.75 -11.76
C LYS A 574 0.22 -25.85 -10.71
N VAL A 575 -0.60 -25.15 -9.95
CA VAL A 575 -0.12 -24.44 -8.76
C VAL A 575 0.00 -25.45 -7.63
N PRO A 576 1.21 -25.66 -7.07
CA PRO A 576 1.39 -26.52 -5.91
C PRO A 576 0.51 -26.06 -4.75
N ASP A 577 -0.11 -27.02 -4.06
CA ASP A 577 -0.85 -26.70 -2.85
C ASP A 577 0.12 -26.27 -1.75
N GLU A 578 -0.33 -25.41 -0.87
CA GLU A 578 0.44 -25.00 0.32
C GLU A 578 0.27 -26.09 1.40
N GLU A 579 1.37 -26.71 1.81
CA GLU A 579 1.37 -27.73 2.87
C GLU A 579 1.14 -27.07 4.24
N SER A 580 0.47 -27.81 5.13
CA SER A 580 0.34 -27.49 6.54
C SER A 580 1.19 -28.43 7.38
N ASP A 581 1.41 -28.07 8.64
CA ASP A 581 2.09 -28.96 9.60
C ASP A 581 1.17 -30.11 10.09
N GLU A 582 -0.13 -30.03 9.80
CA GLU A 582 -1.12 -31.03 10.17
C GLU A 582 -1.05 -32.25 9.26
N VAL A 583 -1.16 -33.43 9.87
CA VAL A 583 -1.09 -34.73 9.17
C VAL A 583 -2.49 -35.30 9.03
N CYS A 584 -2.77 -35.92 7.88
CA CYS A 584 -4.03 -36.60 7.63
C CYS A 584 -4.16 -37.83 8.54
N PRO A 585 -5.21 -37.93 9.38
CA PRO A 585 -5.39 -39.06 10.28
C PRO A 585 -5.69 -40.39 9.54
N ASN A 586 -6.15 -40.31 8.29
CA ASN A 586 -6.51 -41.50 7.52
C ASN A 586 -5.33 -42.12 6.75
N CYS A 587 -4.37 -41.31 6.29
CA CYS A 587 -3.31 -41.81 5.40
C CYS A 587 -1.90 -41.26 5.72
N GLY A 588 -1.73 -40.48 6.77
CA GLY A 588 -0.43 -39.98 7.22
C GLY A 588 0.21 -38.90 6.34
N ARG A 589 -0.41 -38.46 5.23
CA ARG A 589 0.12 -37.39 4.38
C ARG A 589 -0.10 -36.05 5.02
N LYS A 590 0.81 -35.07 4.85
CA LYS A 590 0.59 -33.68 5.27
C LYS A 590 -0.64 -33.10 4.57
N LEU A 591 -1.49 -32.45 5.34
CA LEU A 591 -2.65 -31.78 4.78
C LEU A 591 -2.24 -30.51 4.03
N VAL A 592 -3.03 -30.15 3.04
CA VAL A 592 -2.81 -28.96 2.21
C VAL A 592 -3.96 -27.98 2.32
N TYR A 593 -3.64 -26.70 2.21
CA TYR A 593 -4.64 -25.65 2.23
C TYR A 593 -5.39 -25.58 0.90
N LYS A 594 -6.69 -25.74 0.94
CA LYS A 594 -7.60 -25.56 -0.23
C LYS A 594 -8.57 -24.41 0.01
N ASN A 595 -8.99 -23.76 -1.07
CA ASN A 595 -10.03 -22.75 -1.04
C ASN A 595 -11.37 -23.35 -1.46
N GLY A 596 -12.33 -23.38 -0.55
CA GLY A 596 -13.69 -23.84 -0.82
C GLY A 596 -14.70 -22.68 -0.90
N ARG A 597 -15.96 -23.03 -1.18
CA ARG A 597 -17.08 -22.06 -1.24
C ARG A 597 -17.27 -21.27 0.07
N PHE A 598 -16.92 -21.88 1.19
CA PHE A 598 -17.09 -21.32 2.54
C PHE A 598 -15.80 -20.78 3.15
N GLY A 599 -14.72 -20.67 2.39
CA GLY A 599 -13.42 -20.21 2.83
C GLY A 599 -12.32 -21.24 2.68
N ARG A 600 -11.18 -20.96 3.30
CA ARG A 600 -10.00 -21.81 3.29
C ARG A 600 -10.18 -22.98 4.27
N PHE A 601 -9.77 -24.19 3.86
CA PHE A 601 -9.83 -25.41 4.67
C PHE A 601 -8.61 -26.29 4.41
N LEU A 602 -8.35 -27.25 5.28
CA LEU A 602 -7.32 -28.26 5.10
C LEU A 602 -7.92 -29.51 4.42
N ALA A 603 -7.23 -30.04 3.43
CA ALA A 603 -7.63 -31.23 2.71
C ALA A 603 -6.45 -32.17 2.53
N CYS A 604 -6.72 -33.46 2.49
CA CYS A 604 -5.70 -34.44 2.14
C CYS A 604 -5.35 -34.36 0.64
N PRO A 605 -4.05 -34.28 0.29
CA PRO A 605 -3.62 -34.26 -1.11
C PRO A 605 -3.86 -35.59 -1.84
N GLY A 606 -4.18 -36.65 -1.10
CA GLY A 606 -4.46 -37.99 -1.64
C GLY A 606 -5.85 -38.18 -2.27
N TYR A 607 -6.60 -37.12 -2.51
CA TYR A 607 -7.90 -37.20 -3.22
C TYR A 607 -7.70 -37.70 -4.66
N PRO A 608 -8.53 -38.65 -5.16
CA PRO A 608 -9.77 -39.17 -4.59
C PRO A 608 -9.63 -40.32 -3.60
N GLU A 609 -8.47 -40.95 -3.46
CA GLU A 609 -8.23 -42.08 -2.59
C GLU A 609 -8.47 -41.78 -1.10
N CYS A 610 -8.13 -40.58 -0.67
CA CYS A 610 -8.40 -40.07 0.67
C CYS A 610 -9.11 -38.72 0.59
N SER A 611 -10.37 -38.71 0.98
CA SER A 611 -11.24 -37.51 0.93
C SER A 611 -11.27 -36.72 2.24
N PHE A 612 -10.30 -36.93 3.14
CA PHE A 612 -10.28 -36.23 4.43
C PHE A 612 -10.13 -34.72 4.27
N THR A 613 -10.99 -33.99 4.95
CA THR A 613 -10.96 -32.52 5.03
C THR A 613 -11.25 -32.05 6.44
N MET A 614 -10.61 -30.96 6.87
CA MET A 614 -10.90 -30.31 8.14
C MET A 614 -10.93 -28.79 8.01
N PRO A 615 -11.78 -28.09 8.78
CA PRO A 615 -11.78 -26.63 8.80
C PRO A 615 -10.50 -26.11 9.50
N ILE A 616 -10.04 -24.94 9.09
CA ILE A 616 -8.94 -24.25 9.77
C ILE A 616 -9.49 -23.68 11.09
N VAL A 617 -8.96 -24.18 12.20
CA VAL A 617 -9.35 -23.79 13.53
C VAL A 617 -8.37 -22.74 14.03
N VAL A 618 -8.89 -21.54 14.35
CA VAL A 618 -8.11 -20.49 15.02
C VAL A 618 -8.54 -20.45 16.48
N GLU A 619 -7.68 -20.99 17.34
CA GLU A 619 -7.90 -20.95 18.79
C GLU A 619 -7.70 -19.52 19.32
N MET A 620 -8.61 -19.11 20.19
CA MET A 620 -8.59 -17.79 20.82
C MET A 620 -8.10 -17.92 22.27
N PRO A 621 -7.47 -16.86 22.81
CA PRO A 621 -7.08 -16.86 24.22
C PRO A 621 -8.30 -16.96 25.14
N GLY A 622 -8.11 -17.56 26.31
CA GLY A 622 -9.16 -17.77 27.31
C GLY A 622 -9.95 -19.07 27.08
N LYS A 623 -10.84 -19.36 27.99
CA LYS A 623 -11.69 -20.57 28.01
C LYS A 623 -13.16 -20.20 27.91
N CYS A 624 -13.97 -21.13 27.42
CA CYS A 624 -15.42 -20.96 27.36
C CYS A 624 -15.98 -20.68 28.75
N PRO A 625 -16.71 -19.57 28.98
CA PRO A 625 -17.24 -19.20 30.29
C PRO A 625 -18.33 -20.16 30.81
N ALA A 626 -18.91 -21.00 29.92
CA ALA A 626 -19.95 -21.94 30.26
C ALA A 626 -19.40 -23.36 30.61
N CYS A 627 -18.41 -23.87 29.86
CA CYS A 627 -17.95 -25.25 30.02
C CYS A 627 -16.42 -25.41 30.14
N GLY A 628 -15.66 -24.33 30.17
CA GLY A 628 -14.19 -24.36 30.26
C GLY A 628 -13.45 -24.86 29.00
N GLY A 629 -14.16 -25.24 27.92
CA GLY A 629 -13.56 -25.68 26.65
C GLY A 629 -12.87 -24.56 25.90
N ARG A 630 -12.16 -24.88 24.81
CA ARG A 630 -11.46 -23.89 23.96
C ARG A 630 -12.45 -22.98 23.24
N LEU A 631 -12.05 -21.73 23.06
CA LEU A 631 -12.78 -20.75 22.25
C LEU A 631 -12.17 -20.67 20.86
N LEU A 632 -13.00 -20.79 19.84
CA LEU A 632 -12.60 -20.82 18.44
C LEU A 632 -13.16 -19.62 17.69
N LYS A 633 -12.32 -18.96 16.91
CA LYS A 633 -12.77 -17.95 15.95
C LYS A 633 -13.40 -18.62 14.75
N ARG A 634 -14.60 -18.21 14.40
CA ARG A 634 -15.34 -18.66 13.22
C ARG A 634 -15.80 -17.49 12.38
N THR A 635 -16.22 -17.75 11.14
CA THR A 635 -16.75 -16.73 10.23
C THR A 635 -18.18 -17.06 9.86
N SER A 636 -19.07 -16.08 9.98
CA SER A 636 -20.49 -16.22 9.63
C SER A 636 -20.69 -16.25 8.10
N ARG A 637 -21.89 -16.60 7.65
CA ARG A 637 -22.26 -16.61 6.22
C ARG A 637 -22.11 -15.24 5.55
N LYS A 638 -22.21 -14.15 6.31
CA LYS A 638 -22.03 -12.76 5.84
C LYS A 638 -20.58 -12.27 5.94
N GLY A 639 -19.63 -13.13 6.36
CA GLY A 639 -18.22 -12.79 6.45
C GLY A 639 -17.78 -12.13 7.76
N PHE A 640 -18.66 -12.04 8.79
CA PHE A 640 -18.30 -11.48 10.09
C PHE A 640 -17.67 -12.55 11.01
N ALA A 641 -16.62 -12.15 11.73
CA ALA A 641 -16.00 -13.03 12.73
C ALA A 641 -16.87 -13.13 13.98
N TYR A 642 -17.05 -14.35 14.47
CA TYR A 642 -17.65 -14.65 15.77
C TYR A 642 -16.83 -15.69 16.52
N TYR A 643 -17.06 -15.83 17.80
CA TYR A 643 -16.28 -16.70 18.69
C TYR A 643 -17.23 -17.69 19.36
N ALA A 644 -16.89 -18.98 19.27
CA ALA A 644 -17.76 -20.05 19.76
C ALA A 644 -16.93 -21.10 20.50
N CYS A 645 -17.59 -21.85 21.39
CA CYS A 645 -17.00 -23.00 22.05
C CYS A 645 -16.71 -24.12 21.06
N GLU A 646 -15.60 -24.84 21.24
CA GLU A 646 -15.24 -26.01 20.43
C GLU A 646 -16.29 -27.11 20.48
N ARG A 647 -16.99 -27.28 21.61
CA ARG A 647 -18.03 -28.27 21.82
C ARG A 647 -19.34 -28.00 21.07
N GLY A 648 -19.46 -26.82 20.43
CA GLY A 648 -20.65 -26.47 19.65
C GLY A 648 -21.94 -26.63 20.44
N HIS A 649 -22.87 -27.43 19.95
CA HIS A 649 -24.18 -27.70 20.59
C HIS A 649 -24.08 -28.47 21.90
N ASP A 650 -23.01 -29.22 22.16
CA ASP A 650 -22.79 -29.95 23.39
C ASP A 650 -22.30 -29.05 24.53
N CYS A 651 -22.06 -27.77 24.26
CA CYS A 651 -21.74 -26.77 25.26
C CYS A 651 -23.02 -26.31 25.98
N PRO A 652 -23.08 -26.30 27.34
CA PRO A 652 -24.26 -25.86 28.10
C PRO A 652 -24.53 -24.35 28.00
N GLY A 653 -23.64 -23.57 27.37
CA GLY A 653 -23.84 -22.15 27.16
C GLY A 653 -24.79 -21.85 26.02
N HIS A 654 -25.24 -20.61 25.94
CA HIS A 654 -26.07 -20.09 24.87
C HIS A 654 -25.36 -18.93 24.17
N GLY A 655 -25.74 -18.65 22.91
CA GLY A 655 -25.25 -17.54 22.12
C GLY A 655 -26.35 -16.86 21.33
N GLU A 656 -26.10 -15.63 20.90
CA GLU A 656 -27.04 -14.85 20.06
C GLU A 656 -26.58 -14.89 18.61
N GLY A 657 -27.43 -15.44 17.73
CA GLY A 657 -27.19 -15.54 16.30
C GLY A 657 -27.25 -14.21 15.54
N GLU A 658 -27.01 -14.24 14.22
CA GLU A 658 -27.02 -13.03 13.35
C GLU A 658 -28.33 -12.25 13.34
N GLY A 659 -29.46 -12.92 13.62
CA GLY A 659 -30.80 -12.36 13.69
C GLY A 659 -31.32 -12.07 15.10
N GLY A 660 -30.52 -12.31 16.15
CA GLY A 660 -30.95 -12.20 17.54
C GLY A 660 -31.60 -13.50 18.06
N GLU A 661 -31.51 -14.61 17.30
CA GLU A 661 -31.99 -15.94 17.70
C GLU A 661 -31.09 -16.53 18.78
N ASN A 662 -31.68 -17.17 19.78
CA ASN A 662 -30.94 -17.89 20.81
C ASN A 662 -30.45 -19.22 20.24
N ILE A 663 -29.11 -19.41 20.24
CA ILE A 663 -28.45 -20.61 19.70
C ILE A 663 -27.93 -21.44 20.88
N GLN A 664 -28.17 -22.74 20.84
CA GLN A 664 -27.57 -23.67 21.81
C GLN A 664 -26.07 -23.79 21.55
N GLY A 665 -25.29 -23.71 22.64
CA GLY A 665 -23.84 -23.63 22.61
C GLY A 665 -23.32 -22.21 22.72
N PHE A 666 -22.25 -22.02 23.49
CA PHE A 666 -21.69 -20.69 23.73
C PHE A 666 -21.17 -20.06 22.41
N MET A 667 -21.72 -18.91 22.07
CA MET A 667 -21.29 -18.09 20.95
C MET A 667 -21.38 -16.61 21.31
N THR A 668 -20.43 -15.80 20.83
CA THR A 668 -20.41 -14.34 21.02
C THR A 668 -19.74 -13.62 19.85
N TRP A 669 -20.12 -12.36 19.61
CA TRP A 669 -19.47 -11.45 18.68
C TRP A 669 -18.34 -10.65 19.32
N ASP A 670 -18.21 -10.70 20.66
CA ASP A 670 -17.15 -10.05 21.41
C ASP A 670 -15.88 -10.90 21.40
N VAL A 671 -14.73 -10.25 21.27
CA VAL A 671 -13.41 -10.92 21.12
C VAL A 671 -12.92 -11.41 22.48
N PRO A 672 -12.62 -12.70 22.67
CA PRO A 672 -12.01 -13.22 23.89
C PRO A 672 -10.64 -12.59 24.14
N THR A 673 -10.31 -12.29 25.40
CA THR A 673 -9.01 -11.76 25.83
C THR A 673 -8.23 -12.79 26.64
N LYS A 674 -6.98 -12.48 26.96
CA LYS A 674 -6.15 -13.28 27.88
C LYS A 674 -6.53 -13.05 29.34
N ASP A 675 -7.34 -12.02 29.61
CA ASP A 675 -7.66 -11.57 30.93
C ASP A 675 -8.83 -12.39 31.49
N TYR A 676 -8.79 -12.67 32.79
CA TYR A 676 -9.86 -13.32 33.51
C TYR A 676 -10.51 -12.34 34.51
N CYS A 677 -11.80 -12.45 34.69
CA CYS A 677 -12.54 -11.60 35.62
C CYS A 677 -12.08 -11.82 37.05
N PRO A 678 -11.69 -10.78 37.81
CA PRO A 678 -11.21 -10.92 39.17
C PRO A 678 -12.27 -11.46 40.10
N GLU A 679 -13.57 -11.24 39.84
CA GLU A 679 -14.68 -11.66 40.69
C GLU A 679 -15.13 -13.09 40.40
N CYS A 680 -15.26 -13.50 39.13
CA CYS A 680 -15.80 -14.82 38.79
C CYS A 680 -14.81 -15.77 38.11
N GLY A 681 -13.57 -15.36 37.87
CA GLY A 681 -12.52 -16.18 37.25
C GLY A 681 -12.77 -16.58 35.80
N LYS A 682 -13.86 -16.12 35.15
CA LYS A 682 -14.19 -16.45 33.79
C LYS A 682 -13.49 -15.52 32.80
N THR A 683 -13.26 -15.99 31.58
CA THR A 683 -12.62 -15.20 30.47
C THR A 683 -13.34 -13.86 30.27
N MET A 684 -12.57 -12.78 30.16
CA MET A 684 -13.08 -11.46 29.80
C MET A 684 -13.07 -11.27 28.26
N PHE A 685 -13.97 -10.41 27.81
CA PHE A 685 -14.17 -10.14 26.40
C PHE A 685 -14.02 -8.64 26.10
N LYS A 686 -13.68 -8.30 24.86
CA LYS A 686 -13.66 -6.92 24.37
C LYS A 686 -14.47 -6.80 23.08
N ARG A 687 -14.96 -5.61 22.77
CA ARG A 687 -15.69 -5.37 21.52
C ARG A 687 -14.82 -5.66 20.29
N ALA A 688 -15.45 -6.20 19.27
CA ALA A 688 -14.84 -6.26 17.94
C ALA A 688 -14.74 -4.84 17.35
N GLY A 689 -13.55 -4.42 16.91
CA GLY A 689 -13.31 -3.12 16.27
C GLY A 689 -11.99 -2.47 16.68
N LYS A 690 -11.58 -1.39 15.95
CA LYS A 690 -10.36 -0.64 16.26
C LYS A 690 -10.62 0.33 17.41
N GLY A 691 -9.97 0.13 18.54
CA GLY A 691 -9.98 0.99 19.71
C GLY A 691 -9.51 0.23 20.95
N ALA A 692 -8.89 0.90 21.91
CA ALA A 692 -8.54 0.35 23.22
C ALA A 692 -9.83 0.20 24.04
N ASN A 693 -10.59 -0.87 23.80
CA ASN A 693 -11.75 -1.20 24.59
C ASN A 693 -11.29 -1.99 25.82
N LYS A 694 -11.64 -1.50 27.01
CA LYS A 694 -11.38 -2.23 28.25
C LYS A 694 -12.09 -3.58 28.20
N PRO A 695 -11.44 -4.68 28.62
CA PRO A 695 -12.10 -5.97 28.75
C PRO A 695 -13.27 -5.89 29.75
N PHE A 696 -14.33 -6.66 29.50
CA PHE A 696 -15.52 -6.75 30.35
C PHE A 696 -15.95 -8.21 30.57
N CYS A 697 -16.66 -8.45 31.66
CA CYS A 697 -17.24 -9.75 31.99
C CYS A 697 -18.61 -9.92 31.30
N ILE A 698 -18.85 -11.10 30.75
CA ILE A 698 -20.12 -11.46 30.09
C ILE A 698 -20.95 -12.47 30.91
N ASN A 699 -20.50 -12.85 32.10
CA ASN A 699 -21.24 -13.75 32.95
C ASN A 699 -22.38 -13.00 33.69
N PRO A 700 -23.66 -13.31 33.43
CA PRO A 700 -24.79 -12.57 34.00
C PRO A 700 -24.85 -12.60 35.55
N GLU A 701 -24.28 -13.63 36.16
CA GLU A 701 -24.27 -13.83 37.64
C GLU A 701 -23.12 -13.07 38.33
N CYS A 702 -22.29 -12.38 37.57
CA CYS A 702 -21.10 -11.71 38.12
C CYS A 702 -21.37 -10.23 38.41
N PRO A 703 -20.91 -9.67 39.55
CA PRO A 703 -21.01 -8.24 39.82
C PRO A 703 -20.38 -7.34 38.72
N ASN A 704 -19.32 -7.84 38.03
CA ASN A 704 -18.66 -7.16 36.94
C ASN A 704 -19.31 -7.39 35.56
N TYR A 705 -20.53 -7.92 35.52
CA TYR A 705 -21.26 -8.16 34.28
C TYR A 705 -21.57 -6.87 33.54
N LEU A 706 -21.21 -6.82 32.26
CA LEU A 706 -21.59 -5.72 31.39
C LEU A 706 -22.67 -6.21 30.41
N PRO A 707 -23.94 -5.77 30.55
CA PRO A 707 -25.04 -6.21 29.67
C PRO A 707 -24.84 -5.69 28.22
N PRO A 708 -25.41 -6.38 27.21
CA PRO A 708 -25.20 -6.11 25.79
C PRO A 708 -25.54 -4.67 25.34
N ASP A 709 -26.59 -4.08 25.92
CA ASP A 709 -27.02 -2.70 25.67
C ASP A 709 -25.98 -1.66 26.11
N LYS A 710 -25.23 -1.94 27.17
CA LYS A 710 -24.17 -1.07 27.71
C LYS A 710 -22.81 -1.32 27.07
N ARG A 711 -22.65 -2.38 26.26
CA ARG A 711 -21.43 -2.64 25.47
C ARG A 711 -21.27 -1.68 24.31
N GLY A 712 -22.23 -0.72 24.10
CA GLY A 712 -22.12 0.38 23.14
C GLY A 712 -22.37 -0.01 21.67
N TYR A 713 -23.15 -1.04 21.41
CA TYR A 713 -23.71 -1.32 20.08
C TYR A 713 -24.87 -0.36 19.80
N LYS A 714 -24.58 0.88 19.37
CA LYS A 714 -25.63 1.77 18.82
C LYS A 714 -25.95 1.30 17.39
N ARG A 715 -26.98 0.49 17.20
CA ARG A 715 -27.67 0.40 15.93
C ARG A 715 -28.35 1.75 15.72
N LYS A 716 -28.02 2.50 14.67
CA LYS A 716 -28.87 3.59 14.19
C LYS A 716 -30.18 2.94 13.73
N PRO A 717 -31.34 3.37 14.24
CA PRO A 717 -32.62 2.95 13.66
C PRO A 717 -32.66 3.43 12.20
N LYS A 718 -33.14 2.59 11.31
CA LYS A 718 -33.54 3.01 9.97
C LYS A 718 -34.60 4.11 10.12
N PRO A 719 -34.57 5.18 9.29
CA PRO A 719 -35.70 6.11 9.22
C PRO A 719 -36.96 5.34 8.84
N ALA A 720 -37.99 5.46 9.62
CA ALA A 720 -39.32 5.04 9.24
C ALA A 720 -39.85 6.02 8.18
N ASP A 721 -40.27 5.49 7.08
CA ASP A 721 -41.01 6.25 6.06
C ASP A 721 -42.31 6.80 6.67
N ASP A 722 -42.51 8.10 6.52
CA ASP A 722 -43.75 8.80 6.84
C ASP A 722 -44.92 8.18 6.09
N ALA A 723 -45.94 7.70 6.78
CA ALA A 723 -47.27 7.53 6.26
C ALA A 723 -48.28 8.09 7.26
N ALA A 724 -49.06 8.98 6.74
CA ALA A 724 -50.01 9.88 7.33
C ALA A 724 -51.09 9.22 8.21
N GLU A 725 -51.53 10.01 9.20
CA GLU A 725 -52.74 9.86 9.98
C GLU A 725 -54.00 9.65 9.16
N THR A 726 -54.84 8.69 9.55
CA THR A 726 -56.30 8.89 9.60
C THR A 726 -56.94 7.98 10.64
N LYS A 727 -57.92 8.54 11.31
CA LYS A 727 -58.64 8.14 12.51
C LYS A 727 -59.54 6.92 12.35
N ALA A 728 -59.66 6.21 13.47
CA ALA A 728 -60.81 5.60 14.19
C ALA A 728 -62.01 5.05 13.38
N GLU A 729 -62.39 3.84 13.57
CA GLU A 729 -63.48 3.33 14.43
C GLU A 729 -63.91 1.90 14.06
N ALA A 730 -64.13 1.09 15.12
CA ALA A 730 -65.09 -0.03 15.29
C ALA A 730 -64.87 -1.36 14.53
N GLU A 731 -64.59 -2.39 15.35
CA GLU A 731 -65.03 -3.79 15.21
C GLU A 731 -66.57 -3.90 15.06
N PRO A 732 -67.21 -5.05 14.68
CA PRO A 732 -66.72 -6.44 14.84
C PRO A 732 -67.22 -7.48 13.77
N GLU A 733 -66.75 -8.71 14.03
CA GLU A 733 -67.41 -10.01 13.75
C GLU A 733 -67.31 -10.70 12.37
N SER A 734 -66.58 -11.85 12.51
CA SER A 734 -66.93 -13.21 12.08
C SER A 734 -67.36 -13.51 10.63
N LYS A 735 -66.66 -14.41 10.00
CA LYS A 735 -67.02 -15.79 9.71
C LYS A 735 -66.07 -16.51 8.74
N GLU A 736 -65.78 -17.70 9.14
CA GLU A 736 -65.24 -18.85 8.39
C GLU A 736 -65.76 -18.95 6.95
N THR A 737 -64.93 -19.42 6.01
CA THR A 737 -65.00 -20.76 5.43
C THR A 737 -63.98 -20.99 4.31
N LYS A 738 -63.24 -22.06 4.52
CA LYS A 738 -62.85 -23.18 3.64
C LYS A 738 -62.42 -22.98 2.20
N SER A 739 -61.26 -23.63 1.94
CA SER A 739 -60.90 -24.54 0.85
C SER A 739 -60.76 -23.91 -0.55
N GLU A 740 -59.86 -24.22 -1.39
CA GLU A 740 -59.22 -25.48 -1.79
C GLU A 740 -58.01 -25.20 -2.69
N THR A 741 -57.06 -26.06 -2.54
CA THR A 741 -56.05 -26.50 -3.50
C THR A 741 -56.31 -26.24 -4.97
N LYS A 742 -55.25 -25.84 -5.71
CA LYS A 742 -54.84 -26.54 -6.94
C LYS A 742 -53.50 -26.00 -7.49
N LYS A 743 -52.42 -26.79 -7.41
CA LYS A 743 -51.52 -26.96 -8.54
C LYS A 743 -52.30 -27.69 -9.66
N PRO A 744 -51.97 -27.56 -10.94
CA PRO A 744 -50.75 -28.08 -11.49
C PRO A 744 -50.28 -27.52 -12.85
N ALA A 745 -49.19 -28.07 -13.26
CA ALA A 745 -48.82 -28.57 -14.59
C ALA A 745 -48.02 -27.70 -15.56
N ALA A 746 -46.87 -28.26 -15.78
CA ALA A 746 -45.99 -28.09 -16.91
C ALA A 746 -46.68 -28.24 -18.28
N LYS A 747 -46.22 -27.50 -19.28
CA LYS A 747 -46.31 -27.91 -20.69
C LYS A 747 -44.96 -27.76 -21.39
N LYS A 748 -44.43 -28.95 -21.75
CA LYS A 748 -43.45 -29.17 -22.80
C LYS A 748 -44.13 -28.91 -24.17
N SER A 749 -43.38 -28.38 -25.12
CA SER A 749 -43.43 -28.76 -26.55
C SER A 749 -42.18 -28.19 -27.21
N THR A 750 -41.28 -29.05 -27.53
CA THR A 750 -40.99 -29.80 -28.75
C THR A 750 -40.37 -28.98 -29.89
N ALA A 751 -39.21 -29.46 -30.18
CA ALA A 751 -38.29 -29.27 -31.26
C ALA A 751 -38.84 -29.02 -32.67
N LYS A 752 -38.05 -28.31 -33.49
CA LYS A 752 -37.77 -28.67 -34.88
C LYS A 752 -36.47 -28.05 -35.39
N LYS A 753 -35.50 -28.88 -35.66
CA LYS A 753 -34.47 -28.67 -36.71
C LYS A 753 -35.13 -28.84 -38.09
N PRO A 754 -34.59 -28.22 -39.15
CA PRO A 754 -33.96 -28.99 -40.20
C PRO A 754 -32.63 -28.37 -40.69
N ALA A 755 -31.61 -29.15 -40.79
CA ALA A 755 -31.11 -29.93 -41.93
C ALA A 755 -30.35 -29.10 -43.00
N ALA A 756 -29.13 -29.55 -43.16
CA ALA A 756 -28.06 -29.12 -44.01
C ALA A 756 -28.36 -29.08 -45.55
N LYS A 757 -27.57 -28.24 -46.23
CA LYS A 757 -27.14 -28.50 -47.63
C LYS A 757 -25.75 -27.91 -47.89
N LYS A 758 -24.76 -28.76 -48.08
CA LYS A 758 -23.65 -28.55 -49.01
C LYS A 758 -24.14 -28.88 -50.43
N PRO A 759 -23.61 -28.30 -51.50
CA PRO A 759 -22.43 -28.81 -52.21
C PRO A 759 -21.65 -27.62 -52.87
N ALA A 760 -20.54 -27.73 -53.52
CA ALA A 760 -19.65 -28.64 -54.12
C ALA A 760 -18.42 -27.88 -54.67
N ALA A 761 -17.33 -28.57 -54.76
CA ALA A 761 -16.06 -28.07 -55.24
C ALA A 761 -16.06 -27.69 -56.74
N LYS A 762 -15.17 -26.74 -57.13
CA LYS A 762 -14.52 -26.80 -58.44
C LYS A 762 -13.03 -26.42 -58.35
N LYS A 763 -12.22 -27.35 -58.75
CA LYS A 763 -10.77 -27.29 -59.05
C LYS A 763 -10.51 -26.44 -60.27
N THR A 764 -9.36 -25.79 -60.28
CA THR A 764 -8.36 -25.76 -61.43
C THR A 764 -7.21 -24.88 -60.94
N ALA A 765 -6.05 -25.41 -60.70
CA ALA A 765 -4.93 -25.80 -61.55
C ALA A 765 -3.90 -24.68 -61.78
N ALA A 766 -2.80 -24.84 -61.11
CA ALA A 766 -1.38 -24.72 -61.44
C ALA A 766 -0.88 -23.62 -62.45
N LYS A 767 0.15 -22.90 -61.98
CA LYS A 767 1.43 -22.77 -62.71
C LYS A 767 2.50 -22.11 -61.84
N LYS A 768 3.53 -22.84 -61.45
CA LYS A 768 4.93 -22.43 -61.35
C LYS A 768 5.55 -22.50 -62.77
N PRO A 769 6.64 -21.81 -63.11
CA PRO A 769 7.97 -21.79 -62.54
C PRO A 769 8.66 -20.40 -62.68
N ALA A 770 9.86 -20.04 -62.30
CA ALA A 770 11.16 -20.64 -62.26
C ALA A 770 12.19 -19.71 -61.58
N ALA A 771 13.21 -20.31 -61.06
CA ALA A 771 14.38 -19.72 -60.44
C ALA A 771 15.36 -19.08 -61.41
N LYS A 772 16.20 -18.14 -60.90
CA LYS A 772 17.65 -17.97 -61.22
C LYS A 772 18.22 -16.92 -60.28
N LYS A 773 19.09 -17.32 -59.37
CA LYS A 773 20.57 -17.43 -59.35
C LYS A 773 21.29 -16.11 -59.09
N THR A 774 21.92 -16.08 -57.90
CA THR A 774 23.34 -15.75 -57.57
C THR A 774 23.88 -14.35 -57.88
N THR A 775 24.35 -13.68 -56.83
CA THR A 775 25.80 -13.53 -56.56
C THR A 775 26.05 -12.74 -55.28
N LYS A 776 26.82 -13.30 -54.36
CA LYS A 776 27.76 -12.58 -53.47
C LYS A 776 29.04 -12.33 -54.32
N PRO A 777 29.92 -11.38 -53.97
CA PRO A 777 30.66 -11.30 -52.73
C PRO A 777 31.26 -9.93 -52.29
N LYS A 778 31.93 -9.99 -51.12
CA LYS A 778 33.10 -9.24 -50.58
C LYS A 778 32.83 -7.88 -49.95
N LYS A 779 33.11 -7.74 -48.68
CA LYS A 779 34.32 -7.53 -47.84
C LYS A 779 35.01 -6.21 -48.06
N GLU A 780 35.33 -5.60 -46.91
CA GLU A 780 36.34 -4.60 -46.53
C GLU A 780 35.80 -3.15 -46.49
N ALA A 781 35.83 -2.43 -45.44
CA ALA A 781 36.78 -2.15 -44.38
C ALA A 781 36.05 -1.80 -43.04
#